data_3d9273c4afc7ae80280cbbf858968173
#
_entry.id   3d9273c4afc7ae80280cbbf858968173
#
_cell.length_a   1.000
_cell.length_b   1.000
_cell.length_c   1.000
_cell.angle_alpha   90.00
_cell.angle_beta   90.00
_cell.angle_gamma   90.00
#
_symmetry.space_group_name_H-M   'P 1'
#
loop_
_entity.id
_entity.type
_entity.pdbx_description
1 polymer ?
#
loop_
_entity_poly.entity_id
_entity_poly.type
_entity_poly.pdbx_seq_one_letter_code
_entity_poly.pdbx_strand_id
1 'polypeptide(L)'
;PWKDSAGRAFRSMLPPESAPRRVLRATRGAARSFRDTLHTQEPEQVHEGPGLTDYAEWRAEQPALEPLPSDQQETTFVVVVESSAHPDDRERDAVAATVASVAAQRSVTARTVVAVTGTPLAEVLSGAEEQFAMFLTAGSVLDPAALEQVAKEHRVDPVRRVIAFDTDQVTSTGEHIAPRFRPAWSPEIMLGVNYLGRAFAIRTAAAAADERATLDSHGIWKLLLGTELSDAVVGLIPHILLSTPAAPIRDATEQDAAMVQRSLRERGEAATAQVSNGIVRVAFELETWPSVSIVIPTKHSTANLDRLLPSLAGTDYPSFDVTVVDNGGATEEHEAWYAALDAGLPVRHVWWDEEPFNYSRVNTVTAAATDGDVLVFLNDDTEIVDPDWLRELVGMLHREGVGTVGYQHRNDDGLVQHGGVMIGPGGFAANLFAGMSPDDDSLLGPVRWYRNTLAVTAACVAIRRELFDEVGGFDERFQLTGSDVVLGLDQIIRGRRNVVIPFDAVRHFESLTRGAHAPRADSFASYWRYHPWLAAGDPYISPNVCRLTEVPRFAAADDPSPLQLAMAGLGREYRSDAQKSTISEDATALMSLATISAEEVAAVVESHGSTTGRREVRTINWLLPGFDMPFFGGVNTTFRIADKLAREHGVVNRFLINGHPNNEFYESAIVAAFPGLAGSEVGHYYGDDAGIAEVPPADVAIATFWLTAVDVAKTPGTPRKFYLIQDYEPSFYPASTMFAMTEQTYKLGLYGICNTESMHDIYAGGYGGTATYFTPAVDRGIYHPIGRRERGDDEPVTIFAYARDHFRNCWELVFAALSEIKRRHGDHVRIIAAGAKYLPPSADFIDLGLLDYRATGRLYRETDIGVTMQISRHPSYLPLELMASGVAMVAPDSDWFRWLFHPDENARTTMMTYDDVVAGIDELVLDAQKRRAIQAAGVATIDAAHSDWDAALDHLYDYLCDPEAEAIPSTAPRTIAP
;
A
#
# COMPACT_ATOMS: atom_id res chain seq x y z
N PRO A 1 -0.93 -11.87 -43.27
CA PRO A 1 0.22 -12.76 -43.51
C PRO A 1 1.40 -12.05 -44.19
N TRP A 2 1.18 -11.08 -45.09
CA TRP A 2 2.27 -10.41 -45.85
C TRP A 2 3.06 -9.39 -44.96
N LYS A 3 2.41 -8.71 -44.09
CA LYS A 3 3.05 -7.76 -43.16
C LYS A 3 3.96 -8.44 -42.12
N ASP A 4 3.65 -9.68 -41.75
CA ASP A 4 4.44 -10.45 -40.77
C ASP A 4 5.68 -11.11 -41.41
N SER A 5 5.64 -11.46 -42.70
CA SER A 5 6.82 -12.01 -43.37
C SER A 5 7.85 -10.93 -43.73
N ALA A 6 7.40 -9.74 -44.15
CA ALA A 6 8.30 -8.60 -44.40
C ALA A 6 8.98 -8.09 -43.11
N GLY A 7 8.22 -8.08 -42.03
CA GLY A 7 8.77 -7.69 -40.71
C GLY A 7 9.76 -8.72 -40.10
N ARG A 8 9.66 -10.00 -40.48
CA ARG A 8 10.64 -11.03 -40.10
C ARG A 8 11.90 -10.95 -40.97
N ALA A 9 11.77 -10.70 -42.25
CA ALA A 9 12.91 -10.55 -43.16
C ALA A 9 13.76 -9.32 -42.80
N PHE A 10 13.11 -8.20 -42.46
CA PHE A 10 13.83 -6.99 -42.04
C PHE A 10 14.57 -7.18 -40.73
N ARG A 11 14.03 -7.96 -39.78
CA ARG A 11 14.67 -8.29 -38.50
C ARG A 11 15.90 -9.20 -38.63
N SER A 12 15.93 -10.09 -39.64
CA SER A 12 17.08 -10.96 -39.86
C SER A 12 18.28 -10.24 -40.48
N MET A 13 18.09 -9.03 -41.01
CA MET A 13 19.13 -8.22 -41.65
C MET A 13 19.84 -7.25 -40.66
N LEU A 14 19.33 -7.08 -39.47
CA LEU A 14 19.92 -6.19 -38.47
C LEU A 14 20.69 -7.00 -37.41
N PRO A 15 21.91 -6.59 -37.05
CA PRO A 15 22.66 -7.23 -35.94
C PRO A 15 21.81 -7.26 -34.65
N PRO A 16 21.92 -8.30 -33.81
CA PRO A 16 21.11 -8.46 -32.61
C PRO A 16 21.15 -7.27 -31.63
N GLU A 17 22.22 -6.55 -31.61
CA GLU A 17 22.57 -5.47 -30.68
C GLU A 17 22.56 -4.07 -31.30
N SER A 18 22.13 -3.91 -32.56
CA SER A 18 22.15 -2.61 -33.23
C SER A 18 21.16 -1.61 -32.65
N ALA A 19 21.53 -0.32 -32.61
CA ALA A 19 20.66 0.78 -32.15
C ALA A 19 19.28 0.78 -32.84
N PRO A 20 19.14 0.53 -34.16
CA PRO A 20 17.84 0.40 -34.81
C PRO A 20 17.00 -0.76 -34.28
N ARG A 21 17.62 -1.85 -33.79
CA ARG A 21 16.89 -3.00 -33.24
C ARG A 21 16.44 -2.75 -31.81
N ARG A 22 17.18 -1.95 -31.04
CA ARG A 22 16.79 -1.44 -29.71
C ARG A 22 15.62 -0.47 -29.81
N VAL A 23 15.69 0.49 -30.74
CA VAL A 23 14.58 1.42 -31.04
C VAL A 23 13.32 0.67 -31.49
N LEU A 24 13.46 -0.36 -32.34
CA LEU A 24 12.33 -1.21 -32.74
C LEU A 24 11.75 -2.05 -31.60
N ARG A 25 12.54 -2.43 -30.58
CA ARG A 25 12.05 -3.09 -29.36
C ARG A 25 11.36 -2.08 -28.44
N ALA A 26 11.94 -0.91 -28.23
CA ALA A 26 11.36 0.16 -27.41
C ALA A 26 10.05 0.69 -27.99
N THR A 27 9.98 0.97 -29.30
CA THR A 27 8.75 1.41 -29.97
C THR A 27 7.67 0.32 -30.03
N ARG A 28 8.04 -0.96 -30.01
CA ARG A 28 7.08 -2.07 -29.91
C ARG A 28 6.61 -2.29 -28.47
N GLY A 29 7.48 -2.10 -27.49
CA GLY A 29 7.08 -2.08 -26.07
C GLY A 29 6.09 -0.96 -25.83
N ALA A 30 6.41 0.26 -26.23
CA ALA A 30 5.55 1.42 -26.14
C ALA A 30 4.24 1.26 -26.96
N ALA A 31 4.31 0.69 -28.18
CA ALA A 31 3.13 0.45 -29.01
C ALA A 31 2.26 -0.71 -28.49
N ARG A 32 2.84 -1.71 -27.79
CA ARG A 32 2.06 -2.73 -27.07
C ARG A 32 1.44 -2.14 -25.83
N SER A 33 2.20 -1.46 -25.01
CA SER A 33 1.68 -0.76 -23.83
C SER A 33 0.58 0.23 -24.21
N PHE A 34 0.76 1.01 -25.25
CA PHE A 34 -0.27 1.93 -25.76
C PHE A 34 -1.49 1.20 -26.37
N ARG A 35 -1.28 0.07 -27.05
CA ARG A 35 -2.35 -0.77 -27.59
C ARG A 35 -3.09 -1.47 -26.45
N ASP A 36 -2.39 -1.98 -25.45
CA ASP A 36 -2.98 -2.67 -24.30
C ASP A 36 -3.74 -1.65 -23.42
N THR A 37 -3.24 -0.41 -23.28
CA THR A 37 -3.97 0.70 -22.63
C THR A 37 -5.20 1.16 -23.43
N LEU A 38 -5.17 1.03 -24.76
CA LEU A 38 -6.34 1.33 -25.62
C LEU A 38 -7.33 0.14 -25.71
N HIS A 39 -6.85 -1.09 -25.51
CA HIS A 39 -7.70 -2.28 -25.55
C HIS A 39 -8.42 -2.56 -24.23
N THR A 40 -8.05 -1.94 -23.12
CA THR A 40 -8.85 -1.96 -21.88
C THR A 40 -10.15 -1.15 -21.99
N GLN A 41 -10.49 -0.63 -23.17
CA GLN A 41 -11.70 0.17 -23.42
C GLN A 41 -12.67 -0.43 -24.45
N GLU A 42 -12.41 -1.60 -25.01
CA GLU A 42 -13.49 -2.36 -25.63
C GLU A 42 -14.13 -3.24 -24.55
N PRO A 43 -15.48 -3.30 -24.44
CA PRO A 43 -16.10 -4.30 -23.59
C PRO A 43 -15.63 -5.65 -24.14
N GLU A 44 -14.66 -6.26 -23.46
CA GLU A 44 -14.29 -7.64 -23.77
C GLU A 44 -15.56 -8.46 -23.73
N GLN A 45 -15.76 -9.21 -24.81
CA GLN A 45 -16.77 -10.24 -24.87
C GLN A 45 -16.73 -10.99 -23.55
N VAL A 46 -17.89 -11.11 -22.91
CA VAL A 46 -18.12 -11.94 -21.73
C VAL A 46 -17.33 -13.23 -21.93
N HIS A 47 -16.14 -13.30 -21.37
CA HIS A 47 -15.45 -14.58 -21.26
C HIS A 47 -16.31 -15.37 -20.29
N GLU A 48 -16.89 -16.45 -20.79
CA GLU A 48 -17.39 -17.51 -19.93
C GLU A 48 -16.35 -17.68 -18.83
N GLY A 49 -16.76 -17.57 -17.59
CA GLY A 49 -15.84 -17.65 -16.44
C GLY A 49 -14.94 -18.86 -16.61
N PRO A 50 -13.70 -18.86 -16.10
CA PRO A 50 -12.74 -19.91 -16.34
C PRO A 50 -13.43 -21.23 -16.07
N GLY A 51 -13.63 -22.01 -17.11
CA GLY A 51 -14.30 -23.29 -17.00
C GLY A 51 -13.52 -24.14 -15.98
N LEU A 52 -14.23 -24.92 -15.20
CA LEU A 52 -13.65 -25.88 -14.25
C LEU A 52 -12.59 -26.81 -14.89
N THR A 53 -12.46 -26.78 -16.20
CA THR A 53 -11.44 -27.49 -16.98
C THR A 53 -10.01 -27.06 -16.70
N ASP A 54 -9.79 -25.81 -16.27
CA ASP A 54 -8.44 -25.29 -16.01
C ASP A 54 -7.92 -25.66 -14.60
N TYR A 55 -8.78 -26.12 -13.70
CA TYR A 55 -8.42 -26.42 -12.33
C TYR A 55 -7.44 -27.60 -12.21
N ALA A 56 -7.64 -28.64 -12.99
CA ALA A 56 -6.77 -29.83 -12.97
C ALA A 56 -5.34 -29.48 -13.43
N GLU A 57 -5.22 -28.62 -14.44
CA GLU A 57 -3.95 -28.12 -14.96
C GLU A 57 -3.27 -27.22 -13.92
N TRP A 58 -3.99 -26.20 -13.44
CA TRP A 58 -3.49 -25.32 -12.37
C TRP A 58 -3.02 -26.11 -11.13
N ARG A 59 -3.80 -27.10 -10.70
CA ARG A 59 -3.44 -27.94 -9.53
C ARG A 59 -2.17 -28.74 -9.77
N ALA A 60 -1.97 -29.25 -11.00
CA ALA A 60 -0.78 -30.01 -11.36
C ALA A 60 0.50 -29.18 -11.40
N GLU A 61 0.38 -27.85 -11.62
CA GLU A 61 1.48 -26.90 -11.66
C GLU A 61 1.89 -26.38 -10.28
N GLN A 62 1.07 -26.67 -9.22
CA GLN A 62 1.39 -26.15 -7.89
C GLN A 62 2.69 -26.75 -7.37
N PRO A 63 3.57 -25.92 -6.77
CA PRO A 63 4.83 -26.40 -6.23
C PRO A 63 4.60 -27.35 -5.04
N ALA A 64 5.46 -28.35 -4.91
CA ALA A 64 5.45 -29.24 -3.76
C ALA A 64 5.73 -28.45 -2.46
N LEU A 65 4.93 -28.73 -1.42
CA LEU A 65 5.11 -28.08 -0.13
C LEU A 65 6.41 -28.51 0.53
N GLU A 66 7.21 -27.55 0.98
CA GLU A 66 8.47 -27.82 1.67
C GLU A 66 8.24 -28.51 3.01
N PRO A 67 8.94 -29.64 3.28
CA PRO A 67 8.81 -30.34 4.55
C PRO A 67 9.46 -29.56 5.70
N LEU A 68 8.98 -29.82 6.93
CA LEU A 68 9.61 -29.31 8.13
C LEU A 68 10.97 -29.99 8.38
N PRO A 69 11.96 -29.24 8.91
CA PRO A 69 13.17 -29.83 9.44
C PRO A 69 12.87 -30.88 10.52
N SER A 70 13.57 -32.03 10.49
CA SER A 70 13.29 -33.21 11.33
C SER A 70 13.49 -33.02 12.84
N ASP A 71 14.12 -31.93 13.27
CA ASP A 71 14.39 -31.56 14.66
C ASP A 71 13.30 -30.71 15.33
N GLN A 72 12.18 -30.46 14.63
CA GLN A 72 11.17 -29.48 15.02
C GLN A 72 9.74 -30.07 15.18
N GLN A 73 9.60 -31.29 15.61
CA GLN A 73 8.33 -32.05 15.66
C GLN A 73 7.56 -31.97 17.01
N GLU A 74 7.30 -30.78 17.52
CA GLU A 74 6.63 -30.65 18.83
C GLU A 74 5.10 -30.40 18.77
N THR A 75 4.53 -30.04 17.60
CA THR A 75 3.11 -29.72 17.52
C THR A 75 2.24 -30.96 17.42
N THR A 76 1.24 -31.07 18.30
CA THR A 76 0.34 -32.22 18.40
C THR A 76 -1.09 -31.87 18.03
N PHE A 77 -1.79 -32.85 17.42
CA PHE A 77 -3.14 -32.64 16.88
C PHE A 77 -4.11 -33.71 17.37
N VAL A 78 -5.36 -33.33 17.69
CA VAL A 78 -6.51 -34.22 17.75
C VAL A 78 -7.41 -33.95 16.55
N VAL A 79 -7.61 -34.93 15.70
CA VAL A 79 -8.47 -34.84 14.53
C VAL A 79 -9.74 -35.64 14.79
N VAL A 80 -10.86 -34.92 14.85
CA VAL A 80 -12.18 -35.52 15.11
C VAL A 80 -12.87 -35.75 13.77
N VAL A 81 -13.26 -37.00 13.51
CA VAL A 81 -14.01 -37.42 12.33
C VAL A 81 -15.46 -37.64 12.72
N GLU A 82 -16.34 -36.84 12.10
CA GLU A 82 -17.78 -36.91 12.30
C GLU A 82 -18.37 -38.11 11.59
N SER A 83 -19.22 -38.88 12.29
CA SER A 83 -19.97 -40.01 11.75
C SER A 83 -21.38 -40.06 12.31
N SER A 84 -22.32 -40.65 11.58
CA SER A 84 -23.67 -40.87 12.09
C SER A 84 -23.68 -41.92 13.22
N ALA A 85 -24.72 -41.92 14.03
CA ALA A 85 -24.89 -42.90 15.11
C ALA A 85 -24.98 -44.38 14.61
N HIS A 86 -25.42 -44.54 13.36
CA HIS A 86 -25.61 -45.86 12.72
C HIS A 86 -25.09 -45.80 11.28
N PRO A 87 -23.75 -45.76 11.07
CA PRO A 87 -23.16 -45.60 9.74
C PRO A 87 -23.45 -46.85 8.87
N ASP A 88 -23.86 -46.63 7.65
CA ASP A 88 -23.92 -47.67 6.62
C ASP A 88 -22.50 -48.04 6.12
N ASP A 89 -22.41 -49.04 5.21
CA ASP A 89 -21.13 -49.48 4.69
C ASP A 89 -20.38 -48.38 3.96
N ARG A 90 -21.09 -47.52 3.21
CA ARG A 90 -20.51 -46.40 2.46
C ARG A 90 -19.95 -45.35 3.41
N GLU A 91 -20.68 -45.03 4.46
CA GLU A 91 -20.20 -44.08 5.48
C GLU A 91 -19.01 -44.66 6.25
N ARG A 92 -19.00 -45.95 6.57
CA ARG A 92 -17.85 -46.62 7.19
C ARG A 92 -16.59 -46.55 6.32
N ASP A 93 -16.74 -46.79 5.02
CA ASP A 93 -15.63 -46.64 4.06
C ASP A 93 -15.16 -45.19 3.98
N ALA A 94 -16.07 -44.20 3.99
CA ALA A 94 -15.73 -42.78 4.00
C ALA A 94 -14.98 -42.36 5.27
N VAL A 95 -15.44 -42.79 6.45
CA VAL A 95 -14.73 -42.59 7.73
C VAL A 95 -13.33 -43.22 7.67
N ALA A 96 -13.20 -44.45 7.15
CA ALA A 96 -11.91 -45.13 7.04
C ALA A 96 -10.94 -44.37 6.11
N ALA A 97 -11.41 -43.81 5.01
CA ALA A 97 -10.60 -42.99 4.11
C ALA A 97 -10.11 -41.70 4.79
N THR A 98 -10.97 -41.00 5.54
CA THR A 98 -10.57 -39.84 6.34
C THR A 98 -9.53 -40.20 7.40
N VAL A 99 -9.75 -41.25 8.17
CA VAL A 99 -8.78 -41.75 9.18
C VAL A 99 -7.44 -42.09 8.54
N ALA A 100 -7.44 -42.75 7.37
CA ALA A 100 -6.24 -43.05 6.63
C ALA A 100 -5.45 -41.80 6.20
N SER A 101 -6.15 -40.76 5.79
CA SER A 101 -5.50 -39.50 5.42
C SER A 101 -4.86 -38.78 6.62
N VAL A 102 -5.44 -38.91 7.81
CA VAL A 102 -4.82 -38.43 9.06
C VAL A 102 -3.60 -39.24 9.43
N ALA A 103 -3.68 -40.57 9.28
CA ALA A 103 -2.52 -41.46 9.55
C ALA A 103 -1.36 -41.25 8.57
N ALA A 104 -1.62 -40.70 7.38
CA ALA A 104 -0.62 -40.37 6.35
C ALA A 104 0.08 -39.03 6.56
N GLN A 105 -0.26 -38.26 7.61
CA GLN A 105 0.35 -36.96 7.85
C GLN A 105 1.84 -37.07 8.17
N ARG A 106 2.61 -36.13 7.63
CA ARG A 106 4.08 -36.10 7.75
C ARG A 106 4.50 -35.22 8.94
N SER A 107 5.60 -35.60 9.57
CA SER A 107 6.37 -34.72 10.48
C SER A 107 5.63 -34.19 11.72
N VAL A 108 4.45 -34.73 12.06
CA VAL A 108 3.65 -34.31 13.22
C VAL A 108 3.03 -35.53 13.95
N THR A 109 2.60 -35.32 15.20
CA THR A 109 1.85 -36.32 15.95
C THR A 109 0.36 -35.98 15.90
N ALA A 110 -0.46 -36.87 15.33
CA ALA A 110 -1.89 -36.70 15.23
C ALA A 110 -2.65 -37.90 15.81
N ARG A 111 -3.61 -37.64 16.71
CA ARG A 111 -4.55 -38.64 17.22
C ARG A 111 -5.89 -38.45 16.53
N THR A 112 -6.48 -39.54 16.08
CA THR A 112 -7.83 -39.55 15.48
C THR A 112 -8.89 -39.98 16.46
N VAL A 113 -10.00 -39.27 16.50
CA VAL A 113 -11.21 -39.61 17.27
C VAL A 113 -12.39 -39.67 16.30
N VAL A 114 -13.13 -40.76 16.27
CA VAL A 114 -14.41 -40.83 15.53
C VAL A 114 -15.55 -40.60 16.53
N ALA A 115 -16.36 -39.58 16.25
CA ALA A 115 -17.45 -39.16 17.14
C ALA A 115 -18.76 -39.00 16.40
N VAL A 116 -19.87 -39.16 17.12
CA VAL A 116 -21.22 -39.10 16.54
C VAL A 116 -21.62 -37.63 16.27
N THR A 117 -22.22 -37.38 15.12
CA THR A 117 -22.84 -36.08 14.77
C THR A 117 -23.73 -35.58 15.91
N GLY A 118 -23.53 -34.29 16.26
CA GLY A 118 -24.30 -33.63 17.34
C GLY A 118 -23.72 -33.82 18.75
N THR A 119 -22.64 -34.63 18.93
CA THR A 119 -21.97 -34.74 20.24
C THR A 119 -21.36 -33.40 20.64
N PRO A 120 -21.49 -32.94 21.90
CA PRO A 120 -20.83 -31.71 22.36
C PRO A 120 -19.31 -31.78 22.20
N LEU A 121 -18.71 -30.71 21.69
CA LEU A 121 -17.25 -30.66 21.44
C LEU A 121 -16.45 -30.80 22.72
N ALA A 122 -16.91 -30.25 23.82
CA ALA A 122 -16.32 -30.40 25.15
C ALA A 122 -16.25 -31.89 25.61
N GLU A 123 -17.25 -32.71 25.25
CA GLU A 123 -17.26 -34.15 25.51
C GLU A 123 -16.26 -34.88 24.60
N VAL A 124 -16.29 -34.58 23.29
CA VAL A 124 -15.38 -35.18 22.29
C VAL A 124 -13.91 -34.90 22.60
N LEU A 125 -13.61 -33.70 23.08
CA LEU A 125 -12.26 -33.23 23.42
C LEU A 125 -11.89 -33.48 24.89
N SER A 126 -12.75 -34.14 25.66
CA SER A 126 -12.47 -34.41 27.06
C SER A 126 -11.18 -35.23 27.24
N GLY A 127 -10.24 -34.68 28.02
CA GLY A 127 -8.94 -35.28 28.25
C GLY A 127 -7.96 -35.18 27.06
N ALA A 128 -8.26 -34.34 26.05
CA ALA A 128 -7.33 -34.06 24.96
C ALA A 128 -6.21 -33.12 25.46
N GLU A 129 -4.97 -33.56 25.31
CA GLU A 129 -3.77 -32.78 25.66
C GLU A 129 -3.08 -32.19 24.42
N GLU A 130 -3.58 -32.50 23.22
CA GLU A 130 -3.07 -32.04 21.94
C GLU A 130 -3.25 -30.50 21.81
N GLN A 131 -2.32 -29.84 21.15
CA GLN A 131 -2.32 -28.40 21.03
C GLN A 131 -3.42 -27.87 20.11
N PHE A 132 -3.73 -28.60 19.04
CA PHE A 132 -4.74 -28.21 18.06
C PHE A 132 -5.80 -29.31 17.85
N ALA A 133 -7.04 -28.89 17.66
CA ALA A 133 -8.16 -29.74 17.24
C ALA A 133 -8.58 -29.39 15.80
N MET A 134 -8.96 -30.42 15.04
CA MET A 134 -9.62 -30.28 13.73
C MET A 134 -10.88 -31.14 13.70
N PHE A 135 -11.87 -30.71 12.90
CA PHE A 135 -13.16 -31.38 12.81
C PHE A 135 -13.46 -31.68 11.34
N LEU A 136 -13.45 -32.96 10.95
CA LEU A 136 -13.64 -33.38 9.57
C LEU A 136 -14.94 -34.17 9.41
N THR A 137 -15.56 -34.03 8.25
CA THR A 137 -16.69 -34.91 7.86
C THR A 137 -16.17 -36.20 7.23
N ALA A 138 -16.92 -37.29 7.35
CA ALA A 138 -16.58 -38.55 6.69
C ALA A 138 -16.39 -38.36 5.18
N GLY A 139 -15.33 -38.93 4.63
CA GLY A 139 -14.93 -38.81 3.22
C GLY A 139 -14.03 -37.60 2.90
N SER A 140 -13.78 -36.75 3.88
CA SER A 140 -12.77 -35.69 3.72
C SER A 140 -11.36 -36.26 3.73
N VAL A 141 -10.48 -35.75 2.89
CA VAL A 141 -9.09 -36.17 2.73
C VAL A 141 -8.15 -35.00 2.95
N LEU A 142 -7.28 -35.13 3.96
CA LEU A 142 -6.20 -34.19 4.20
C LEU A 142 -5.03 -34.44 3.24
N ASP A 143 -4.45 -33.38 2.71
CA ASP A 143 -3.14 -33.45 2.06
C ASP A 143 -2.10 -34.00 3.06
N PRO A 144 -1.17 -34.86 2.63
CA PRO A 144 -0.14 -35.41 3.54
C PRO A 144 0.71 -34.38 4.28
N ALA A 145 0.78 -33.14 3.79
CA ALA A 145 1.49 -32.03 4.42
C ALA A 145 0.58 -31.12 5.27
N ALA A 146 -0.72 -31.37 5.34
CA ALA A 146 -1.68 -30.41 5.92
C ALA A 146 -1.35 -30.02 7.36
N LEU A 147 -1.18 -30.99 8.25
CA LEU A 147 -0.88 -30.71 9.66
C LEU A 147 0.55 -30.17 9.85
N GLU A 148 1.47 -30.55 8.98
CA GLU A 148 2.83 -30.02 8.94
C GLU A 148 2.83 -28.52 8.61
N GLN A 149 2.02 -28.07 7.65
CA GLN A 149 1.89 -26.65 7.31
C GLN A 149 1.22 -25.86 8.44
N VAL A 150 0.22 -26.42 9.10
CA VAL A 150 -0.37 -25.81 10.31
C VAL A 150 0.67 -25.67 11.43
N ALA A 151 1.51 -26.68 11.66
CA ALA A 151 2.59 -26.63 12.63
C ALA A 151 3.66 -25.57 12.25
N LYS A 152 3.95 -25.42 10.97
CA LYS A 152 4.87 -24.39 10.44
C LYS A 152 4.30 -22.99 10.70
N GLU A 153 3.05 -22.74 10.36
CA GLU A 153 2.37 -21.46 10.58
C GLU A 153 2.32 -21.12 12.08
N HIS A 154 1.98 -22.08 12.92
CA HIS A 154 1.97 -21.86 14.37
C HIS A 154 3.35 -21.49 14.93
N ARG A 155 4.44 -22.00 14.39
CA ARG A 155 5.79 -21.63 14.83
C ARG A 155 6.21 -20.24 14.40
N VAL A 156 5.78 -19.84 13.20
CA VAL A 156 6.01 -18.49 12.70
C VAL A 156 5.26 -17.49 13.58
N ASP A 157 4.04 -17.85 13.97
CA ASP A 157 3.19 -17.01 14.81
C ASP A 157 2.46 -17.81 15.91
N PRO A 158 3.08 -17.97 17.09
CA PRO A 158 2.51 -18.74 18.19
C PRO A 158 1.20 -18.19 18.77
N VAL A 159 0.85 -16.94 18.48
CA VAL A 159 -0.37 -16.27 18.96
C VAL A 159 -1.61 -16.80 18.24
N ARG A 160 -1.45 -17.40 17.04
CA ARG A 160 -2.57 -17.93 16.26
C ARG A 160 -3.39 -18.94 17.06
N ARG A 161 -4.69 -18.66 17.17
CA ARG A 161 -5.69 -19.54 17.79
C ARG A 161 -6.39 -20.43 16.77
N VAL A 162 -6.61 -19.89 15.57
CA VAL A 162 -7.20 -20.59 14.42
C VAL A 162 -6.25 -20.44 13.24
N ILE A 163 -5.98 -21.53 12.55
CA ILE A 163 -5.19 -21.55 11.32
C ILE A 163 -6.06 -22.20 10.26
N ALA A 164 -6.52 -21.37 9.32
CA ALA A 164 -7.37 -21.79 8.21
C ALA A 164 -6.53 -22.07 6.95
N PHE A 165 -7.12 -22.80 6.00
CA PHE A 165 -6.48 -23.13 4.73
C PHE A 165 -7.53 -23.33 3.63
N ASP A 166 -7.09 -23.42 2.38
CA ASP A 166 -7.94 -23.57 1.22
C ASP A 166 -8.43 -25.02 1.03
N THR A 167 -9.49 -25.19 0.25
CA THR A 167 -10.11 -26.49 -0.01
C THR A 167 -10.49 -26.69 -1.45
N ASP A 168 -10.64 -27.95 -1.83
CA ASP A 168 -11.41 -28.34 -3.01
C ASP A 168 -12.41 -29.44 -2.71
N GLN A 169 -13.07 -29.94 -3.74
CA GLN A 169 -13.98 -31.07 -3.64
C GLN A 169 -13.49 -32.23 -4.49
N VAL A 170 -13.81 -33.44 -4.07
CA VAL A 170 -13.50 -34.67 -4.82
C VAL A 170 -14.81 -35.37 -5.17
N THR A 171 -14.96 -35.68 -6.47
CA THR A 171 -16.07 -36.48 -6.99
C THR A 171 -15.94 -37.94 -6.58
N SER A 172 -17.01 -38.74 -6.75
CA SER A 172 -16.98 -40.19 -6.53
C SER A 172 -16.01 -40.94 -7.47
N THR A 173 -15.55 -40.28 -8.55
CA THR A 173 -14.57 -40.82 -9.49
C THR A 173 -13.12 -40.41 -9.16
N GLY A 174 -12.92 -39.64 -8.08
CA GLY A 174 -11.61 -39.14 -7.65
C GLY A 174 -11.13 -37.89 -8.36
N GLU A 175 -11.98 -37.23 -9.13
CA GLU A 175 -11.66 -35.97 -9.78
C GLU A 175 -11.76 -34.79 -8.79
N HIS A 176 -10.75 -33.92 -8.78
CA HIS A 176 -10.74 -32.71 -7.98
C HIS A 176 -11.44 -31.57 -8.70
N ILE A 177 -12.41 -30.93 -8.02
CA ILE A 177 -13.26 -29.87 -8.58
C ILE A 177 -13.49 -28.76 -7.55
N ALA A 178 -14.10 -27.66 -7.97
CA ALA A 178 -14.65 -26.60 -7.12
C ALA A 178 -13.67 -26.11 -6.02
N PRO A 179 -12.45 -25.65 -6.39
CA PRO A 179 -11.53 -25.07 -5.42
C PRO A 179 -12.13 -23.83 -4.77
N ARG A 180 -11.76 -23.58 -3.51
CA ARG A 180 -12.16 -22.40 -2.74
C ARG A 180 -10.97 -21.80 -2.04
N PHE A 181 -10.69 -20.58 -2.42
CA PHE A 181 -9.62 -19.77 -1.83
C PHE A 181 -10.24 -18.79 -0.85
N ARG A 182 -9.66 -18.76 0.35
CA ARG A 182 -10.21 -17.97 1.45
C ARG A 182 -9.55 -16.59 1.52
N PRO A 183 -10.35 -15.54 1.83
CA PRO A 183 -9.79 -14.26 2.22
C PRO A 183 -9.14 -14.35 3.62
N ALA A 184 -8.35 -13.35 4.01
CA ALA A 184 -7.99 -13.13 5.40
C ALA A 184 -9.24 -13.09 6.30
N TRP A 185 -9.04 -13.08 7.61
CA TRP A 185 -10.16 -13.09 8.55
C TRP A 185 -11.22 -12.04 8.18
N SER A 186 -12.42 -12.50 7.95
CA SER A 186 -13.55 -11.73 7.43
C SER A 186 -14.78 -11.97 8.29
N PRO A 187 -14.88 -11.29 9.44
CA PRO A 187 -15.96 -11.51 10.41
C PRO A 187 -17.35 -11.19 9.85
N GLU A 188 -17.45 -10.31 8.87
CA GLU A 188 -18.75 -9.98 8.25
C GLU A 188 -19.20 -11.09 7.29
N ILE A 189 -18.30 -11.78 6.58
CA ILE A 189 -18.68 -13.01 5.85
C ILE A 189 -19.18 -14.07 6.84
N MET A 190 -18.52 -14.20 7.99
CA MET A 190 -18.89 -15.19 9.02
C MET A 190 -20.28 -14.95 9.61
N LEU A 191 -20.82 -13.75 9.54
CA LEU A 191 -22.22 -13.47 9.92
C LEU A 191 -23.20 -14.12 8.95
N GLY A 192 -22.92 -14.06 7.67
CA GLY A 192 -23.80 -14.58 6.63
C GLY A 192 -23.68 -16.08 6.42
N VAL A 193 -22.46 -16.59 6.51
CA VAL A 193 -22.11 -18.00 6.25
C VAL A 193 -20.85 -18.41 7.00
N ASN A 194 -20.72 -19.70 7.34
CA ASN A 194 -19.44 -20.25 7.77
C ASN A 194 -18.51 -20.45 6.55
N TYR A 195 -17.82 -19.39 6.15
CA TYR A 195 -16.93 -19.45 4.97
C TYR A 195 -15.66 -20.30 5.19
N LEU A 196 -15.25 -20.53 6.44
CA LEU A 196 -14.16 -21.44 6.75
C LEU A 196 -14.55 -22.91 6.63
N GLY A 197 -15.84 -23.22 6.81
CA GLY A 197 -16.34 -24.58 6.79
C GLY A 197 -15.70 -25.44 7.87
N ARG A 198 -14.94 -26.46 7.45
CA ARG A 198 -14.14 -27.37 8.31
C ARG A 198 -12.64 -27.23 8.04
N ALA A 199 -12.24 -26.26 7.20
CA ALA A 199 -10.85 -26.12 6.76
C ALA A 199 -10.05 -25.23 7.71
N PHE A 200 -9.93 -25.65 8.94
CA PHE A 200 -9.13 -24.96 9.95
C PHE A 200 -8.68 -25.90 11.05
N ALA A 201 -7.58 -25.56 11.70
CA ALA A 201 -7.16 -26.09 12.99
C ALA A 201 -7.39 -24.99 14.06
N ILE A 202 -7.91 -25.37 15.21
CA ILE A 202 -8.17 -24.46 16.34
C ILE A 202 -7.44 -24.96 17.59
N ARG A 203 -7.00 -24.04 18.45
CA ARG A 203 -6.45 -24.44 19.76
C ARG A 203 -7.46 -25.32 20.50
N THR A 204 -7.03 -26.50 20.89
CA THR A 204 -7.88 -27.49 21.58
C THR A 204 -8.57 -26.90 22.80
N ALA A 205 -7.84 -26.14 23.60
CA ALA A 205 -8.41 -25.45 24.76
C ALA A 205 -9.54 -24.47 24.41
N ALA A 206 -9.43 -23.76 23.28
CA ALA A 206 -10.47 -22.83 22.82
C ALA A 206 -11.73 -23.57 22.34
N ALA A 207 -11.56 -24.69 21.63
CA ALA A 207 -12.66 -25.53 21.18
C ALA A 207 -13.37 -26.26 22.33
N ALA A 208 -12.63 -26.70 23.34
CA ALA A 208 -13.18 -27.40 24.50
C ALA A 208 -13.89 -26.46 25.50
N ALA A 209 -13.57 -25.16 25.46
CA ALA A 209 -14.19 -24.16 26.34
C ALA A 209 -15.65 -23.81 25.98
N ASP A 210 -16.09 -24.06 24.74
CA ASP A 210 -17.48 -23.85 24.33
C ASP A 210 -18.33 -25.08 24.64
N GLU A 211 -18.97 -25.09 25.82
CA GLU A 211 -19.84 -26.18 26.27
C GLU A 211 -21.08 -26.41 25.39
N ARG A 212 -21.40 -25.47 24.48
CA ARG A 212 -22.64 -25.50 23.68
C ARG A 212 -22.34 -25.82 22.21
N ALA A 213 -21.10 -25.84 21.78
CA ALA A 213 -20.75 -26.20 20.43
C ALA A 213 -20.84 -27.74 20.24
N THR A 214 -21.44 -28.16 19.12
CA THR A 214 -21.64 -29.56 18.76
C THR A 214 -20.86 -29.96 17.52
N LEU A 215 -20.61 -31.27 17.38
CA LEU A 215 -19.92 -31.81 16.22
C LEU A 215 -20.91 -31.95 15.04
N ASP A 216 -21.28 -30.85 14.47
CA ASP A 216 -22.07 -30.72 13.24
C ASP A 216 -21.78 -29.35 12.59
N SER A 217 -22.34 -29.11 11.42
CA SER A 217 -22.07 -27.86 10.69
C SER A 217 -22.53 -26.60 11.44
N HIS A 218 -23.65 -26.73 12.15
CA HIS A 218 -24.24 -25.68 12.96
C HIS A 218 -23.39 -25.35 14.21
N GLY A 219 -22.98 -26.39 14.95
CA GLY A 219 -22.15 -26.24 16.15
C GLY A 219 -20.73 -25.73 15.82
N ILE A 220 -20.15 -26.15 14.71
CA ILE A 220 -18.84 -25.60 14.26
C ILE A 220 -18.95 -24.13 13.87
N TRP A 221 -20.00 -23.70 13.19
CA TRP A 221 -20.22 -22.30 12.91
C TRP A 221 -20.39 -21.50 14.21
N LYS A 222 -21.16 -22.02 15.14
CA LYS A 222 -21.33 -21.43 16.47
C LYS A 222 -20.00 -21.30 17.22
N LEU A 223 -19.16 -22.33 17.22
CA LEU A 223 -17.81 -22.29 17.80
C LEU A 223 -17.00 -21.11 17.27
N LEU A 224 -16.98 -20.90 15.92
CA LEU A 224 -16.24 -19.82 15.29
C LEU A 224 -16.84 -18.44 15.63
N LEU A 225 -18.16 -18.34 15.74
CA LEU A 225 -18.84 -17.12 16.17
C LEU A 225 -18.63 -16.82 17.67
N GLY A 226 -18.53 -17.84 18.51
CA GLY A 226 -18.35 -17.69 19.97
C GLY A 226 -16.90 -17.44 20.39
N THR A 227 -15.94 -17.78 19.54
CA THR A 227 -14.51 -17.55 19.81
C THR A 227 -14.16 -16.09 19.49
N GLU A 228 -13.41 -15.43 20.38
CA GLU A 228 -12.87 -14.10 20.09
C GLU A 228 -11.79 -14.21 19.01
N LEU A 229 -12.15 -13.95 17.77
CA LEU A 229 -11.30 -14.01 16.59
C LEU A 229 -11.02 -12.61 16.05
N SER A 230 -9.78 -12.39 15.66
CA SER A 230 -9.30 -11.18 15.00
C SER A 230 -8.20 -11.55 13.99
N ASP A 231 -7.80 -10.62 13.15
CA ASP A 231 -6.68 -10.83 12.21
C ASP A 231 -5.39 -11.25 12.93
N ALA A 232 -5.19 -10.80 14.18
CA ALA A 232 -4.04 -11.17 14.99
C ALA A 232 -4.02 -12.65 15.41
N VAL A 233 -5.18 -13.30 15.54
CA VAL A 233 -5.27 -14.68 16.06
C VAL A 233 -5.73 -15.70 15.02
N VAL A 234 -6.13 -15.27 13.83
CA VAL A 234 -6.50 -16.16 12.71
C VAL A 234 -5.38 -16.12 11.65
N GLY A 235 -4.75 -17.26 11.42
CA GLY A 235 -3.80 -17.46 10.33
C GLY A 235 -4.48 -18.06 9.10
N LEU A 236 -3.92 -17.80 7.92
CA LEU A 236 -4.38 -18.39 6.67
C LEU A 236 -3.20 -18.99 5.91
N ILE A 237 -3.31 -20.27 5.54
CA ILE A 237 -2.40 -20.96 4.66
C ILE A 237 -3.04 -21.00 3.27
N PRO A 238 -2.52 -20.29 2.27
CA PRO A 238 -3.12 -20.21 0.95
C PRO A 238 -2.77 -21.45 0.10
N HIS A 239 -3.05 -22.64 0.65
CA HIS A 239 -2.85 -23.91 -0.01
C HIS A 239 -4.09 -24.80 0.18
N ILE A 240 -4.40 -25.61 -0.84
CA ILE A 240 -5.46 -26.60 -0.77
C ILE A 240 -4.95 -27.77 0.07
N LEU A 241 -5.34 -27.81 1.35
CA LEU A 241 -4.89 -28.83 2.29
C LEU A 241 -6.00 -29.80 2.69
N LEU A 242 -7.24 -29.57 2.28
CA LEU A 242 -8.39 -30.43 2.55
C LEU A 242 -9.25 -30.59 1.30
N SER A 243 -9.45 -31.84 0.86
CA SER A 243 -10.43 -32.18 -0.15
C SER A 243 -11.68 -32.76 0.53
N THR A 244 -12.86 -32.21 0.21
CA THR A 244 -14.14 -32.67 0.76
C THR A 244 -14.95 -33.42 -0.32
N PRO A 245 -15.87 -34.33 0.06
CA PRO A 245 -16.79 -34.92 -0.91
C PRO A 245 -17.56 -33.86 -1.69
N ALA A 246 -17.71 -34.06 -3.00
CA ALA A 246 -18.45 -33.15 -3.87
C ALA A 246 -19.88 -32.95 -3.40
N ALA A 247 -20.22 -31.72 -3.07
CA ALA A 247 -21.55 -31.32 -2.61
C ALA A 247 -21.80 -29.84 -2.98
N PRO A 248 -23.08 -29.46 -3.24
CA PRO A 248 -23.44 -28.05 -3.38
C PRO A 248 -23.08 -27.25 -2.14
N ILE A 249 -22.89 -25.93 -2.33
CA ILE A 249 -22.78 -25.01 -1.20
C ILE A 249 -24.10 -25.09 -0.42
N ARG A 250 -23.97 -25.32 0.88
CA ARG A 250 -25.12 -25.36 1.77
C ARG A 250 -25.69 -23.95 1.96
N ASP A 251 -26.94 -23.75 1.63
CA ASP A 251 -27.67 -22.54 1.99
C ASP A 251 -27.90 -22.46 3.50
N ALA A 252 -27.95 -21.25 4.03
CA ALA A 252 -28.31 -21.01 5.42
C ALA A 252 -29.77 -21.40 5.68
N THR A 253 -30.03 -21.84 6.90
CA THR A 253 -31.38 -22.24 7.38
C THR A 253 -31.88 -21.28 8.45
N GLU A 254 -33.16 -21.32 8.77
CA GLU A 254 -33.72 -20.54 9.87
C GLU A 254 -33.09 -20.90 11.24
N GLN A 255 -32.57 -22.11 11.38
CA GLN A 255 -31.80 -22.50 12.58
C GLN A 255 -30.45 -21.78 12.63
N ASP A 256 -29.78 -21.61 11.47
CA ASP A 256 -28.53 -20.85 11.38
C ASP A 256 -28.78 -19.37 11.70
N ALA A 257 -29.84 -18.76 11.15
CA ALA A 257 -30.21 -17.40 11.45
C ALA A 257 -30.48 -17.19 12.96
N ALA A 258 -31.28 -18.08 13.56
CA ALA A 258 -31.55 -18.04 14.99
C ALA A 258 -30.28 -18.24 15.85
N MET A 259 -29.35 -19.06 15.40
CA MET A 259 -28.05 -19.26 16.05
C MET A 259 -27.18 -18.01 15.96
N VAL A 260 -27.04 -17.41 14.75
CA VAL A 260 -26.28 -16.18 14.55
C VAL A 260 -26.85 -15.05 15.42
N GLN A 261 -28.16 -14.86 15.41
CA GLN A 261 -28.85 -13.86 16.26
C GLN A 261 -28.54 -14.05 17.74
N ARG A 262 -28.55 -15.30 18.21
CA ARG A 262 -28.26 -15.62 19.60
C ARG A 262 -26.80 -15.33 19.92
N SER A 263 -25.88 -15.73 19.06
CA SER A 263 -24.43 -15.49 19.24
C SER A 263 -24.09 -14.01 19.27
N LEU A 264 -24.74 -13.18 18.44
CA LEU A 264 -24.60 -11.72 18.48
C LEU A 264 -25.10 -11.14 19.80
N ARG A 265 -26.30 -11.58 20.25
CA ARG A 265 -26.85 -11.12 21.52
C ARG A 265 -26.02 -11.53 22.74
N GLU A 266 -25.40 -12.72 22.73
CA GLU A 266 -24.46 -13.17 23.78
C GLU A 266 -23.21 -12.31 23.85
N ARG A 267 -22.83 -11.65 22.75
CA ARG A 267 -21.74 -10.65 22.66
C ARG A 267 -22.17 -9.21 22.95
N GLY A 268 -23.44 -9.00 23.26
CA GLY A 268 -23.98 -7.65 23.49
C GLY A 268 -24.33 -6.89 22.21
N GLU A 269 -24.29 -7.52 21.05
CA GLU A 269 -24.70 -6.93 19.77
C GLU A 269 -26.20 -7.21 19.55
N ALA A 270 -27.03 -6.18 19.67
CA ALA A 270 -28.47 -6.30 19.37
C ALA A 270 -28.67 -6.40 17.85
N ALA A 271 -29.28 -7.49 17.39
CA ALA A 271 -29.53 -7.69 15.97
C ALA A 271 -30.69 -8.64 15.74
N THR A 272 -31.34 -8.49 14.58
CA THR A 272 -32.26 -9.50 14.01
C THR A 272 -31.53 -10.20 12.86
N ALA A 273 -31.81 -11.50 12.70
CA ALA A 273 -31.24 -12.31 11.66
C ALA A 273 -32.30 -13.16 10.98
N GLN A 274 -32.29 -13.21 9.66
CA GLN A 274 -33.21 -13.97 8.83
C GLN A 274 -32.49 -14.56 7.61
N VAL A 275 -33.01 -15.62 7.02
CA VAL A 275 -32.46 -16.16 5.79
C VAL A 275 -32.89 -15.32 4.60
N SER A 276 -31.92 -14.89 3.79
CA SER A 276 -32.17 -14.18 2.54
C SER A 276 -31.14 -14.63 1.50
N ASN A 277 -31.54 -14.97 0.29
CA ASN A 277 -30.65 -15.42 -0.80
C ASN A 277 -29.66 -16.55 -0.41
N GLY A 278 -30.12 -17.49 0.44
CA GLY A 278 -29.28 -18.61 0.89
C GLY A 278 -28.20 -18.27 1.93
N ILE A 279 -28.20 -17.05 2.43
CA ILE A 279 -27.29 -16.59 3.52
C ILE A 279 -28.09 -15.99 4.66
N VAL A 280 -27.47 -15.77 5.82
CA VAL A 280 -28.10 -15.03 6.92
C VAL A 280 -27.92 -13.53 6.66
N ARG A 281 -29.03 -12.80 6.52
CA ARG A 281 -29.07 -11.34 6.54
C ARG A 281 -29.17 -10.88 7.98
N VAL A 282 -28.30 -9.99 8.41
CA VAL A 282 -28.22 -9.46 9.77
C VAL A 282 -28.50 -7.98 9.75
N ALA A 283 -29.54 -7.55 10.47
CA ALA A 283 -29.85 -6.15 10.72
C ALA A 283 -29.55 -5.82 12.19
N PHE A 284 -28.53 -4.95 12.39
CA PHE A 284 -28.16 -4.50 13.72
C PHE A 284 -29.09 -3.41 14.22
N GLU A 285 -29.42 -3.47 15.52
CA GLU A 285 -30.29 -2.53 16.19
C GLU A 285 -29.49 -1.65 17.15
N LEU A 286 -29.64 -0.35 17.04
CA LEU A 286 -28.98 0.60 17.90
C LEU A 286 -29.98 1.15 18.93
N GLU A 287 -29.57 1.28 20.19
CA GLU A 287 -30.37 1.92 21.24
C GLU A 287 -30.72 3.37 20.87
N THR A 288 -29.80 4.07 20.24
CA THR A 288 -29.97 5.41 19.71
C THR A 288 -29.38 5.46 18.29
N TRP A 289 -30.25 5.80 17.35
CA TRP A 289 -29.81 5.97 15.96
C TRP A 289 -29.14 7.33 15.78
N PRO A 290 -27.90 7.38 15.27
CA PRO A 290 -27.20 8.65 15.03
C PRO A 290 -27.87 9.45 13.90
N SER A 291 -27.61 10.75 13.87
CA SER A 291 -27.99 11.60 12.74
C SER A 291 -27.13 11.30 11.52
N VAL A 292 -27.72 11.31 10.33
CA VAL A 292 -27.05 11.03 9.06
C VAL A 292 -27.13 12.24 8.14
N SER A 293 -25.98 12.64 7.57
CA SER A 293 -25.93 13.60 6.47
C SER A 293 -25.58 12.89 5.16
N ILE A 294 -26.47 12.96 4.18
CA ILE A 294 -26.29 12.43 2.83
C ILE A 294 -25.78 13.55 1.91
N VAL A 295 -24.61 13.35 1.33
CA VAL A 295 -23.97 14.31 0.39
C VAL A 295 -24.06 13.75 -1.02
N ILE A 296 -24.66 14.55 -1.93
CA ILE A 296 -24.91 14.17 -3.32
C ILE A 296 -24.26 15.21 -4.25
N PRO A 297 -23.07 14.92 -4.81
CA PRO A 297 -22.51 15.77 -5.85
C PRO A 297 -23.24 15.54 -7.19
N THR A 298 -23.52 16.62 -7.91
CA THR A 298 -24.16 16.56 -9.23
C THR A 298 -23.60 17.65 -10.16
N LYS A 299 -23.81 17.51 -11.45
CA LYS A 299 -23.53 18.54 -12.44
C LYS A 299 -24.75 18.75 -13.35
N HIS A 300 -25.72 19.49 -12.86
CA HIS A 300 -26.96 19.75 -13.59
C HIS A 300 -27.74 18.49 -14.03
N SER A 301 -27.53 17.36 -13.36
CA SER A 301 -28.15 16.07 -13.72
C SER A 301 -29.57 15.98 -13.16
N THR A 302 -30.46 16.91 -13.57
CA THR A 302 -31.83 16.95 -13.06
C THR A 302 -32.59 15.65 -13.27
N ALA A 303 -32.38 14.95 -14.38
CA ALA A 303 -33.03 13.65 -14.65
C ALA A 303 -32.60 12.55 -13.66
N ASN A 304 -31.34 12.57 -13.19
CA ASN A 304 -30.87 11.67 -12.16
C ASN A 304 -31.50 12.03 -10.80
N LEU A 305 -31.47 13.30 -10.45
CA LEU A 305 -32.07 13.80 -9.22
C LEU A 305 -33.60 13.59 -9.16
N ASP A 306 -34.32 13.69 -10.29
CA ASP A 306 -35.76 13.38 -10.39
C ASP A 306 -36.08 11.90 -10.10
N ARG A 307 -35.09 10.99 -10.27
CA ARG A 307 -35.20 9.58 -9.90
C ARG A 307 -34.74 9.33 -8.45
N LEU A 308 -33.57 9.86 -8.08
CA LEU A 308 -32.96 9.58 -6.78
C LEU A 308 -33.75 10.19 -5.62
N LEU A 309 -34.08 11.50 -5.67
CA LEU A 309 -34.67 12.21 -4.52
C LEU A 309 -36.03 11.61 -4.08
N PRO A 310 -36.98 11.29 -4.99
CA PRO A 310 -38.23 10.58 -4.59
C PRO A 310 -37.96 9.19 -4.00
N SER A 311 -36.95 8.45 -4.46
CA SER A 311 -36.60 7.15 -3.87
C SER A 311 -36.05 7.30 -2.46
N LEU A 312 -35.24 8.35 -2.19
CA LEU A 312 -34.78 8.68 -0.84
C LEU A 312 -35.91 9.06 0.12
N ALA A 313 -36.99 9.67 -0.37
CA ALA A 313 -38.13 10.04 0.47
C ALA A 313 -38.83 8.81 1.11
N GLY A 314 -38.64 7.62 0.53
CA GLY A 314 -39.16 6.35 1.08
C GLY A 314 -38.31 5.73 2.19
N THR A 315 -37.16 6.34 2.55
CA THR A 315 -36.22 5.78 3.53
C THR A 315 -36.81 5.75 4.94
N ASP A 316 -36.81 4.58 5.57
CA ASP A 316 -37.18 4.42 6.98
C ASP A 316 -36.00 4.61 7.89
N TYR A 317 -35.73 5.86 8.27
CA TYR A 317 -34.65 6.21 9.19
C TYR A 317 -35.07 7.38 10.08
N PRO A 318 -34.70 7.40 11.40
CA PRO A 318 -35.20 8.39 12.35
C PRO A 318 -34.84 9.85 12.05
N SER A 319 -33.60 10.09 11.61
CA SER A 319 -33.10 11.44 11.37
C SER A 319 -31.98 11.47 10.32
N PHE A 320 -32.28 12.00 9.15
CA PHE A 320 -31.26 12.26 8.14
C PHE A 320 -31.56 13.56 7.39
N ASP A 321 -30.53 14.16 6.85
CA ASP A 321 -30.62 15.32 5.95
C ASP A 321 -29.93 15.02 4.62
N VAL A 322 -30.35 15.73 3.57
CA VAL A 322 -29.81 15.59 2.22
C VAL A 322 -29.25 16.92 1.75
N THR A 323 -27.98 16.94 1.37
CA THR A 323 -27.35 18.09 0.73
C THR A 323 -26.93 17.72 -0.68
N VAL A 324 -27.53 18.37 -1.67
CA VAL A 324 -27.15 18.32 -3.08
C VAL A 324 -26.15 19.44 -3.36
N VAL A 325 -24.96 19.09 -3.86
CA VAL A 325 -23.95 20.08 -4.26
C VAL A 325 -23.78 20.04 -5.77
N ASP A 326 -24.20 21.11 -6.45
CA ASP A 326 -24.19 21.20 -7.90
C ASP A 326 -22.99 22.01 -8.41
N ASN A 327 -22.12 21.35 -9.15
CA ASN A 327 -20.90 21.92 -9.72
C ASN A 327 -21.07 22.43 -11.17
N GLY A 328 -22.30 22.52 -11.65
CA GLY A 328 -22.61 23.08 -12.97
C GLY A 328 -22.66 24.62 -13.00
N GLY A 329 -22.60 25.23 -11.82
CA GLY A 329 -22.79 26.70 -11.66
C GLY A 329 -24.26 27.15 -11.69
N ALA A 330 -24.57 28.28 -11.12
CA ALA A 330 -25.91 28.82 -11.07
C ALA A 330 -26.39 29.29 -12.45
N THR A 331 -27.51 28.76 -12.94
CA THR A 331 -28.21 29.23 -14.15
C THR A 331 -29.69 29.44 -13.83
N GLU A 332 -30.34 30.35 -14.55
CA GLU A 332 -31.77 30.62 -14.36
C GLU A 332 -32.65 29.37 -14.47
N GLU A 333 -32.30 28.44 -15.38
CA GLU A 333 -33.01 27.19 -15.58
C GLU A 333 -32.91 26.28 -14.35
N HIS A 334 -31.70 26.06 -13.83
CA HIS A 334 -31.46 25.18 -12.70
C HIS A 334 -31.88 25.79 -11.37
N GLU A 335 -31.75 27.11 -11.20
CA GLU A 335 -32.33 27.81 -10.05
C GLU A 335 -33.85 27.65 -10.01
N ALA A 336 -34.54 27.77 -11.16
CA ALA A 336 -35.96 27.53 -11.26
C ALA A 336 -36.36 26.06 -10.97
N TRP A 337 -35.53 25.11 -11.42
CA TRP A 337 -35.75 23.71 -11.16
C TRP A 337 -35.61 23.37 -9.65
N TYR A 338 -34.52 23.85 -8.98
CA TYR A 338 -34.36 23.66 -7.54
C TYR A 338 -35.47 24.39 -6.73
N ALA A 339 -35.91 25.55 -7.16
CA ALA A 339 -37.01 26.29 -6.52
C ALA A 339 -38.38 25.58 -6.66
N ALA A 340 -38.55 24.77 -7.71
CA ALA A 340 -39.76 23.99 -7.97
C ALA A 340 -39.69 22.56 -7.43
N LEU A 341 -38.53 22.12 -6.90
CA LEU A 341 -38.30 20.77 -6.47
C LEU A 341 -39.23 20.38 -5.30
N ASP A 342 -40.03 19.34 -5.51
CA ASP A 342 -40.81 18.67 -4.47
C ASP A 342 -40.35 17.22 -4.36
N ALA A 343 -39.31 17.00 -3.58
CA ALA A 343 -38.67 15.70 -3.40
C ALA A 343 -39.34 14.81 -2.35
N GLY A 344 -40.39 15.30 -1.68
CA GLY A 344 -41.02 14.61 -0.57
C GLY A 344 -40.20 14.56 0.73
N LEU A 345 -39.04 15.18 0.75
CA LEU A 345 -38.14 15.35 1.90
C LEU A 345 -37.41 16.69 1.79
N PRO A 346 -36.94 17.25 2.92
CA PRO A 346 -36.13 18.46 2.91
C PRO A 346 -34.77 18.23 2.23
N VAL A 347 -34.48 18.96 1.18
CA VAL A 347 -33.20 18.94 0.46
C VAL A 347 -32.54 20.29 0.58
N ARG A 348 -31.30 20.32 1.10
CA ARG A 348 -30.42 21.49 1.04
C ARG A 348 -29.70 21.47 -0.29
N HIS A 349 -29.69 22.58 -0.99
CA HIS A 349 -28.97 22.73 -2.24
C HIS A 349 -27.84 23.78 -2.07
N VAL A 350 -26.69 23.50 -2.67
CA VAL A 350 -25.49 24.33 -2.64
C VAL A 350 -24.86 24.38 -4.04
N TRP A 351 -24.60 25.59 -4.53
CA TRP A 351 -23.78 25.78 -5.74
C TRP A 351 -22.31 25.66 -5.42
N TRP A 352 -21.57 24.98 -6.33
CA TRP A 352 -20.13 24.84 -6.25
C TRP A 352 -19.50 25.56 -7.43
N ASP A 353 -18.70 26.61 -7.16
CA ASP A 353 -18.12 27.51 -8.16
C ASP A 353 -16.60 27.40 -8.28
N GLU A 354 -15.93 26.50 -7.52
CA GLU A 354 -14.49 26.36 -7.59
C GLU A 354 -14.06 25.54 -8.84
N GLU A 355 -13.10 26.09 -9.58
CA GLU A 355 -12.46 25.46 -10.74
C GLU A 355 -10.94 25.27 -10.50
N PRO A 356 -10.30 24.17 -10.93
CA PRO A 356 -10.95 23.02 -11.61
C PRO A 356 -11.78 22.16 -10.64
N PHE A 357 -12.79 21.47 -11.17
CA PHE A 357 -13.60 20.54 -10.38
C PHE A 357 -12.74 19.47 -9.73
N ASN A 358 -12.98 19.23 -8.45
CA ASN A 358 -12.33 18.18 -7.67
C ASN A 358 -13.37 17.47 -6.82
N TYR A 359 -13.67 16.20 -7.14
CA TYR A 359 -14.63 15.36 -6.45
C TYR A 359 -14.34 15.24 -4.94
N SER A 360 -13.07 15.00 -4.61
CA SER A 360 -12.64 14.86 -3.21
C SER A 360 -12.92 16.11 -2.40
N ARG A 361 -12.54 17.26 -2.97
CA ARG A 361 -12.72 18.58 -2.31
C ARG A 361 -14.19 18.95 -2.14
N VAL A 362 -14.98 18.76 -3.21
CA VAL A 362 -16.44 19.05 -3.17
C VAL A 362 -17.10 18.29 -2.03
N ASN A 363 -16.85 16.99 -1.94
CA ASN A 363 -17.45 16.14 -0.91
C ASN A 363 -16.91 16.45 0.49
N THR A 364 -15.61 16.69 0.64
CA THR A 364 -14.99 17.00 1.95
C THR A 364 -15.50 18.33 2.51
N VAL A 365 -15.54 19.39 1.67
CA VAL A 365 -16.03 20.70 2.09
C VAL A 365 -17.53 20.67 2.40
N THR A 366 -18.31 19.95 1.57
CA THR A 366 -19.74 19.80 1.81
C THR A 366 -20.03 19.03 3.09
N ALA A 367 -19.33 17.92 3.33
CA ALA A 367 -19.44 17.15 4.55
C ALA A 367 -19.13 17.97 5.80
N ALA A 368 -18.09 18.82 5.74
CA ALA A 368 -17.73 19.73 6.84
C ALA A 368 -18.80 20.80 7.13
N ALA A 369 -19.71 21.07 6.18
CA ALA A 369 -20.82 22.00 6.33
C ALA A 369 -22.13 21.32 6.78
N THR A 370 -22.10 20.05 7.13
CA THR A 370 -23.22 19.27 7.66
C THR A 370 -22.96 18.83 9.10
N ASP A 371 -23.99 18.39 9.84
CA ASP A 371 -23.93 18.12 11.28
C ASP A 371 -24.18 16.64 11.63
N GLY A 372 -24.43 15.75 10.66
CA GLY A 372 -24.72 14.33 10.91
C GLY A 372 -23.53 13.60 11.54
N ASP A 373 -23.79 12.70 12.48
CA ASP A 373 -22.79 11.83 13.12
C ASP A 373 -22.24 10.78 12.15
N VAL A 374 -23.03 10.45 11.13
CA VAL A 374 -22.67 9.56 10.02
C VAL A 374 -22.76 10.34 8.72
N LEU A 375 -21.77 10.17 7.87
CA LEU A 375 -21.74 10.69 6.51
C LEU A 375 -22.07 9.57 5.52
N VAL A 376 -22.94 9.86 4.57
CA VAL A 376 -23.21 9.00 3.43
C VAL A 376 -22.91 9.80 2.17
N PHE A 377 -21.92 9.34 1.39
CA PHE A 377 -21.67 9.88 0.06
C PHE A 377 -22.45 9.03 -0.94
N LEU A 378 -23.26 9.68 -1.76
CA LEU A 378 -24.17 9.05 -2.68
C LEU A 378 -24.11 9.72 -4.04
N ASN A 379 -23.88 8.99 -5.10
CA ASN A 379 -23.89 9.55 -6.45
C ASN A 379 -25.31 9.91 -6.89
N ASP A 380 -25.43 10.94 -7.76
CA ASP A 380 -26.73 11.39 -8.30
C ASP A 380 -27.40 10.36 -9.22
N ASP A 381 -26.63 9.40 -9.78
CA ASP A 381 -27.09 8.32 -10.67
C ASP A 381 -27.42 7.03 -9.92
N THR A 382 -27.85 7.15 -8.66
CA THR A 382 -28.33 6.00 -7.85
C THR A 382 -29.86 6.02 -7.66
N GLU A 383 -30.41 4.91 -7.18
CA GLU A 383 -31.83 4.77 -6.79
C GLU A 383 -31.93 3.86 -5.56
N ILE A 384 -32.69 4.28 -4.58
CA ILE A 384 -32.96 3.49 -3.38
C ILE A 384 -34.15 2.57 -3.65
N VAL A 385 -33.99 1.27 -3.43
CA VAL A 385 -34.99 0.26 -3.68
C VAL A 385 -35.48 -0.46 -2.43
N ASP A 386 -34.72 -0.44 -1.34
CA ASP A 386 -35.11 -1.00 -0.03
C ASP A 386 -35.26 0.15 0.99
N PRO A 387 -36.45 0.39 1.57
CA PRO A 387 -36.63 1.46 2.57
C PRO A 387 -35.71 1.35 3.80
N ASP A 388 -35.33 0.14 4.20
CA ASP A 388 -34.50 -0.12 5.37
C ASP A 388 -32.99 0.03 5.11
N TRP A 389 -32.58 0.40 3.88
CA TRP A 389 -31.19 0.47 3.45
C TRP A 389 -30.28 1.25 4.40
N LEU A 390 -30.75 2.39 4.88
CA LEU A 390 -29.95 3.28 5.72
C LEU A 390 -29.81 2.74 7.14
N ARG A 391 -30.84 2.05 7.66
CA ARG A 391 -30.76 1.34 8.94
C ARG A 391 -29.73 0.21 8.88
N GLU A 392 -29.80 -0.62 7.83
CA GLU A 392 -28.89 -1.76 7.67
C GLU A 392 -27.43 -1.26 7.54
N LEU A 393 -27.22 -0.21 6.75
CA LEU A 393 -25.91 0.39 6.49
C LEU A 393 -25.32 1.00 7.76
N VAL A 394 -26.09 1.81 8.50
CA VAL A 394 -25.64 2.45 9.75
C VAL A 394 -25.47 1.43 10.86
N GLY A 395 -26.37 0.44 10.97
CA GLY A 395 -26.25 -0.64 11.94
C GLY A 395 -24.96 -1.44 11.75
N MET A 396 -24.61 -1.80 10.51
CA MET A 396 -23.36 -2.47 10.19
C MET A 396 -22.13 -1.58 10.50
N LEU A 397 -22.22 -0.28 10.19
CA LEU A 397 -21.13 0.69 10.42
C LEU A 397 -20.78 0.85 11.90
N HIS A 398 -21.75 0.64 12.80
CA HIS A 398 -21.54 0.80 14.25
C HIS A 398 -20.93 -0.42 14.94
N ARG A 399 -20.66 -1.50 14.19
CA ARG A 399 -19.89 -2.61 14.73
C ARG A 399 -18.44 -2.19 15.00
N GLU A 400 -17.87 -2.78 16.05
CA GLU A 400 -16.48 -2.53 16.43
C GLU A 400 -15.52 -2.87 15.28
N GLY A 401 -14.60 -1.97 14.99
CA GLY A 401 -13.57 -2.14 13.96
C GLY A 401 -14.08 -2.00 12.53
N VAL A 402 -15.32 -1.54 12.28
CA VAL A 402 -15.80 -1.22 10.94
C VAL A 402 -15.46 0.23 10.58
N GLY A 403 -14.86 0.44 9.41
CA GLY A 403 -14.44 1.73 8.87
C GLY A 403 -15.46 2.33 7.91
N THR A 404 -15.68 1.67 6.77
CA THR A 404 -16.70 2.06 5.77
C THR A 404 -17.65 0.91 5.46
N VAL A 405 -18.87 1.25 5.06
CA VAL A 405 -19.88 0.28 4.64
C VAL A 405 -20.58 0.79 3.38
N GLY A 406 -20.85 -0.10 2.46
CA GLY A 406 -21.70 0.17 1.30
C GLY A 406 -22.37 -1.09 0.79
N TYR A 407 -23.07 -0.96 -0.34
CA TYR A 407 -23.81 -2.07 -0.94
C TYR A 407 -23.10 -2.64 -2.16
N GLN A 408 -23.42 -3.91 -2.47
CA GLN A 408 -23.18 -4.44 -3.79
C GLN A 408 -24.11 -3.71 -4.77
N HIS A 409 -23.53 -3.09 -5.82
CA HIS A 409 -24.33 -2.43 -6.84
C HIS A 409 -24.54 -3.33 -8.04
N ARG A 410 -25.70 -3.17 -8.68
CA ARG A 410 -26.09 -3.89 -9.89
C ARG A 410 -26.36 -2.90 -11.01
N ASN A 411 -26.03 -3.30 -12.23
CA ASN A 411 -26.36 -2.56 -13.42
C ASN A 411 -27.82 -2.85 -13.89
N ASP A 412 -28.26 -2.23 -14.98
CA ASP A 412 -29.61 -2.39 -15.54
C ASP A 412 -29.92 -3.84 -15.94
N ASP A 413 -28.92 -4.65 -16.29
CA ASP A 413 -29.09 -6.06 -16.64
C ASP A 413 -29.16 -6.97 -15.39
N GLY A 414 -29.04 -6.41 -14.18
CA GLY A 414 -29.03 -7.12 -12.92
C GLY A 414 -27.71 -7.80 -12.59
N LEU A 415 -26.67 -7.57 -13.38
CA LEU A 415 -25.32 -8.05 -13.11
C LEU A 415 -24.61 -7.15 -12.11
N VAL A 416 -23.65 -7.71 -11.38
CA VAL A 416 -22.84 -6.97 -10.40
C VAL A 416 -22.01 -5.92 -11.12
N GLN A 417 -22.10 -4.69 -10.68
CA GLN A 417 -21.23 -3.58 -11.09
C GLN A 417 -20.13 -3.37 -10.06
N HIS A 418 -20.44 -3.53 -8.77
CA HIS A 418 -19.53 -3.37 -7.66
C HIS A 418 -19.79 -4.42 -6.58
N GLY A 419 -18.81 -5.25 -6.26
CA GLY A 419 -18.82 -6.22 -5.16
C GLY A 419 -17.69 -6.01 -4.15
N GLY A 420 -17.16 -4.79 -4.10
CA GLY A 420 -15.98 -4.36 -3.35
C GLY A 420 -14.86 -3.91 -4.28
N VAL A 421 -13.88 -3.22 -3.75
CA VAL A 421 -12.72 -2.75 -4.50
C VAL A 421 -11.53 -3.69 -4.27
N MET A 422 -10.91 -4.10 -5.37
CA MET A 422 -9.63 -4.81 -5.38
C MET A 422 -8.53 -3.94 -6.01
N ILE A 423 -7.27 -4.15 -5.61
CA ILE A 423 -6.12 -3.49 -6.22
C ILE A 423 -5.34 -4.51 -7.04
N GLY A 424 -5.20 -4.23 -8.34
CA GLY A 424 -4.47 -5.11 -9.25
C GLY A 424 -4.75 -4.89 -10.73
N PRO A 425 -6.01 -4.85 -11.20
CA PRO A 425 -6.30 -4.70 -12.61
C PRO A 425 -5.66 -3.45 -13.21
N GLY A 426 -4.92 -3.63 -14.31
CA GLY A 426 -4.18 -2.55 -14.95
C GLY A 426 -3.11 -1.86 -14.07
N GLY A 427 -2.82 -2.39 -12.88
CA GLY A 427 -1.98 -1.74 -11.88
C GLY A 427 -2.70 -0.70 -11.02
N PHE A 428 -4.04 -0.68 -11.06
CA PHE A 428 -4.90 0.26 -10.32
C PHE A 428 -5.95 -0.47 -9.48
N ALA A 429 -7.02 0.20 -9.13
CA ALA A 429 -8.16 -0.36 -8.44
C ALA A 429 -9.30 -0.63 -9.43
N ALA A 430 -10.07 -1.70 -9.18
CA ALA A 430 -11.25 -2.05 -9.94
C ALA A 430 -12.31 -2.69 -9.05
N ASN A 431 -13.51 -2.86 -9.60
CA ASN A 431 -14.65 -3.44 -8.91
C ASN A 431 -14.61 -4.97 -9.00
N LEU A 432 -14.49 -5.63 -7.85
CA LEU A 432 -14.56 -7.09 -7.77
C LEU A 432 -15.93 -7.60 -8.23
N PHE A 433 -15.95 -8.70 -8.99
CA PHE A 433 -17.11 -9.36 -9.56
C PHE A 433 -17.88 -8.58 -10.64
N ALA A 434 -17.33 -7.50 -11.16
CA ALA A 434 -18.00 -6.74 -12.21
C ALA A 434 -18.35 -7.64 -13.42
N GLY A 435 -19.63 -7.59 -13.85
CA GLY A 435 -20.17 -8.40 -14.93
C GLY A 435 -20.66 -9.81 -14.53
N MET A 436 -20.45 -10.27 -13.30
CA MET A 436 -20.96 -11.55 -12.80
C MET A 436 -22.43 -11.44 -12.36
N SER A 437 -23.15 -12.57 -12.40
CA SER A 437 -24.45 -12.66 -11.75
C SER A 437 -24.30 -12.69 -10.23
N PRO A 438 -25.20 -12.05 -9.47
CA PRO A 438 -25.23 -12.19 -8.01
C PRO A 438 -25.36 -13.65 -7.53
N ASP A 439 -25.91 -14.52 -8.36
CA ASP A 439 -26.12 -15.94 -8.06
C ASP A 439 -24.93 -16.83 -8.45
N ASP A 440 -23.91 -16.26 -9.09
CA ASP A 440 -22.71 -17.02 -9.50
C ASP A 440 -21.84 -17.44 -8.30
N ASP A 441 -21.22 -18.59 -8.48
CA ASP A 441 -20.10 -19.02 -7.64
C ASP A 441 -18.78 -18.53 -8.23
N SER A 442 -17.81 -18.20 -7.36
CA SER A 442 -16.47 -17.82 -7.77
C SER A 442 -15.40 -18.58 -6.99
N LEU A 443 -14.13 -18.43 -7.39
CA LEU A 443 -12.99 -18.96 -6.65
C LEU A 443 -12.87 -18.43 -5.21
N LEU A 444 -13.46 -17.25 -4.94
CA LEU A 444 -13.55 -16.61 -3.63
C LEU A 444 -14.88 -16.91 -2.89
N GLY A 445 -15.65 -17.88 -3.37
CA GLY A 445 -16.99 -18.22 -2.89
C GLY A 445 -18.10 -17.42 -3.59
N PRO A 446 -19.38 -17.71 -3.31
CA PRO A 446 -20.53 -17.08 -3.94
C PRO A 446 -20.51 -15.56 -3.90
N VAL A 447 -20.91 -14.96 -5.02
CA VAL A 447 -20.93 -13.49 -5.19
C VAL A 447 -21.91 -12.83 -4.20
N ARG A 448 -22.97 -13.53 -3.79
CA ARG A 448 -23.99 -13.09 -2.84
C ARG A 448 -23.58 -13.05 -1.36
N TRP A 449 -22.31 -13.33 -1.03
CA TRP A 449 -21.84 -13.24 0.36
C TRP A 449 -21.50 -11.79 0.74
N TYR A 450 -21.60 -11.45 2.04
CA TYR A 450 -20.93 -10.27 2.57
C TYR A 450 -19.47 -10.29 2.19
N ARG A 451 -18.84 -9.12 2.06
CA ARG A 451 -17.40 -9.03 1.78
C ARG A 451 -16.71 -8.03 2.69
N ASN A 452 -15.53 -8.44 3.16
CA ASN A 452 -14.54 -7.49 3.60
C ASN A 452 -13.64 -7.19 2.40
N THR A 453 -13.34 -5.91 2.17
CA THR A 453 -12.61 -5.44 0.99
C THR A 453 -11.67 -4.31 1.36
N LEU A 454 -10.72 -3.99 0.47
CA LEU A 454 -9.84 -2.84 0.69
C LEU A 454 -10.60 -1.51 0.71
N ALA A 455 -11.64 -1.38 -0.07
CA ALA A 455 -12.47 -0.17 -0.10
C ALA A 455 -13.88 -0.47 -0.64
N VAL A 456 -14.77 0.50 -0.45
CA VAL A 456 -16.13 0.54 -0.99
C VAL A 456 -16.25 1.76 -1.90
N THR A 457 -16.95 1.62 -3.03
CA THR A 457 -17.14 2.74 -3.96
C THR A 457 -17.95 3.88 -3.36
N ALA A 458 -17.56 5.11 -3.66
CA ALA A 458 -18.30 6.30 -3.26
C ALA A 458 -19.63 6.50 -4.02
N ALA A 459 -20.01 5.59 -4.91
CA ALA A 459 -21.37 5.58 -5.45
C ALA A 459 -22.43 5.45 -4.33
N CYS A 460 -22.11 4.66 -3.27
CA CYS A 460 -22.83 4.66 -2.01
C CYS A 460 -21.91 4.16 -0.89
N VAL A 461 -21.36 5.05 -0.09
CA VAL A 461 -20.51 4.70 1.03
C VAL A 461 -20.87 5.46 2.28
N ALA A 462 -20.96 4.76 3.40
CA ALA A 462 -21.15 5.35 4.73
C ALA A 462 -19.90 5.26 5.56
N ILE A 463 -19.64 6.31 6.34
CA ILE A 463 -18.56 6.38 7.31
C ILE A 463 -19.01 7.21 8.51
N ARG A 464 -18.53 6.86 9.72
CA ARG A 464 -18.75 7.72 10.89
C ARG A 464 -17.96 9.02 10.72
N ARG A 465 -18.56 10.14 11.04
CA ARG A 465 -17.92 11.46 10.88
C ARG A 465 -16.55 11.53 11.56
N GLU A 466 -16.45 11.04 12.78
CA GLU A 466 -15.19 11.01 13.53
C GLU A 466 -14.06 10.30 12.77
N LEU A 467 -14.37 9.22 12.02
CA LEU A 467 -13.40 8.46 11.24
C LEU A 467 -13.04 9.19 9.94
N PHE A 468 -14.01 9.90 9.36
CA PHE A 468 -13.77 10.73 8.17
C PHE A 468 -12.89 11.93 8.51
N ASP A 469 -13.17 12.58 9.63
CA ASP A 469 -12.40 13.74 10.11
C ASP A 469 -10.99 13.32 10.57
N GLU A 470 -10.83 12.13 11.17
CA GLU A 470 -9.54 11.56 11.56
C GLU A 470 -8.57 11.43 10.39
N VAL A 471 -9.06 11.06 9.22
CA VAL A 471 -8.24 10.94 7.99
C VAL A 471 -8.13 12.26 7.22
N GLY A 472 -8.90 13.29 7.61
CA GLY A 472 -8.91 14.60 6.98
C GLY A 472 -9.79 14.68 5.73
N GLY A 473 -10.79 13.81 5.63
CA GLY A 473 -11.71 13.74 4.50
C GLY A 473 -11.17 12.92 3.33
N PHE A 474 -11.74 13.13 2.16
CA PHE A 474 -11.20 12.55 0.92
C PHE A 474 -9.85 13.21 0.57
N ASP A 475 -8.96 12.44 -0.01
CA ASP A 475 -7.65 12.93 -0.46
C ASP A 475 -7.79 13.81 -1.69
N GLU A 476 -7.65 15.14 -1.52
CA GLU A 476 -7.86 16.13 -2.57
C GLU A 476 -6.87 16.05 -3.75
N ARG A 477 -5.82 15.20 -3.66
CA ARG A 477 -4.95 14.90 -4.80
C ARG A 477 -5.65 14.09 -5.87
N PHE A 478 -6.74 13.41 -5.51
CA PHE A 478 -7.60 12.69 -6.45
C PHE A 478 -8.71 13.61 -6.93
N GLN A 479 -8.62 13.97 -8.19
CA GLN A 479 -9.56 14.92 -8.79
C GLN A 479 -10.91 14.27 -9.10
N LEU A 480 -10.91 13.04 -9.68
CA LEU A 480 -12.13 12.35 -10.12
C LEU A 480 -12.23 10.91 -9.63
N THR A 481 -11.11 10.17 -9.57
CA THR A 481 -11.13 8.72 -9.33
C THR A 481 -10.12 8.30 -8.27
N GLY A 482 -10.47 7.33 -7.41
CA GLY A 482 -9.57 6.72 -6.46
C GLY A 482 -9.59 7.31 -5.04
N SER A 483 -10.29 8.40 -4.80
CA SER A 483 -10.41 8.98 -3.45
C SER A 483 -11.18 8.09 -2.48
N ASP A 484 -12.19 7.39 -2.94
CA ASP A 484 -12.94 6.38 -2.21
C ASP A 484 -12.08 5.16 -1.86
N VAL A 485 -11.24 4.74 -2.81
CA VAL A 485 -10.27 3.67 -2.56
C VAL A 485 -9.31 4.09 -1.44
N VAL A 486 -8.76 5.28 -1.52
CA VAL A 486 -7.85 5.82 -0.49
C VAL A 486 -8.53 5.95 0.87
N LEU A 487 -9.79 6.40 0.91
CA LEU A 487 -10.57 6.46 2.15
C LEU A 487 -10.67 5.06 2.79
N GLY A 488 -10.96 4.03 1.99
CA GLY A 488 -10.99 2.64 2.45
C GLY A 488 -9.63 2.16 2.94
N LEU A 489 -8.55 2.43 2.19
CA LEU A 489 -7.18 2.07 2.58
C LEU A 489 -6.74 2.75 3.88
N ASP A 490 -7.14 4.00 4.08
CA ASP A 490 -6.86 4.73 5.32
C ASP A 490 -7.56 4.12 6.53
N GLN A 491 -8.72 3.48 6.35
CA GLN A 491 -9.37 2.70 7.40
C GLN A 491 -8.62 1.38 7.68
N ILE A 492 -8.22 0.65 6.63
CA ILE A 492 -7.43 -0.60 6.75
C ILE A 492 -6.12 -0.36 7.52
N ILE A 493 -5.38 0.69 7.17
CA ILE A 493 -4.12 1.07 7.84
C ILE A 493 -4.33 1.33 9.35
N ARG A 494 -5.52 1.76 9.72
CA ARG A 494 -5.91 2.00 11.12
C ARG A 494 -6.50 0.77 11.83
N GLY A 495 -6.38 -0.41 11.20
CA GLY A 495 -6.89 -1.66 11.74
C GLY A 495 -8.41 -1.79 11.68
N ARG A 496 -9.07 -1.05 10.79
CA ARG A 496 -10.51 -1.14 10.55
C ARG A 496 -10.81 -1.93 9.29
N ARG A 497 -12.04 -2.42 9.17
CA ARG A 497 -12.50 -3.20 8.03
C ARG A 497 -13.51 -2.40 7.22
N ASN A 498 -13.50 -2.59 5.90
CA ASN A 498 -14.53 -2.07 5.01
C ASN A 498 -15.45 -3.21 4.60
N VAL A 499 -16.75 -2.95 4.51
CA VAL A 499 -17.79 -3.97 4.36
C VAL A 499 -18.68 -3.67 3.16
N VAL A 500 -18.92 -4.68 2.33
CA VAL A 500 -19.93 -4.66 1.27
C VAL A 500 -21.09 -5.58 1.67
N ILE A 501 -22.28 -5.00 1.73
CA ILE A 501 -23.54 -5.69 1.98
C ILE A 501 -24.10 -6.20 0.65
N PRO A 502 -24.41 -7.51 0.49
CA PRO A 502 -24.70 -8.08 -0.84
C PRO A 502 -26.16 -7.96 -1.31
N PHE A 503 -27.00 -7.24 -0.60
CA PHE A 503 -28.43 -7.13 -0.92
C PHE A 503 -28.70 -5.96 -1.87
N ASP A 504 -29.72 -6.14 -2.74
CA ASP A 504 -30.12 -5.13 -3.74
C ASP A 504 -30.94 -4.02 -3.06
N ALA A 505 -30.25 -3.10 -2.39
CA ALA A 505 -30.88 -1.99 -1.68
C ALA A 505 -30.63 -0.63 -2.35
N VAL A 506 -29.53 -0.49 -3.05
CA VAL A 506 -29.14 0.72 -3.78
C VAL A 506 -28.65 0.30 -5.17
N ARG A 507 -29.31 0.75 -6.22
CA ARG A 507 -28.89 0.57 -7.61
C ARG A 507 -28.07 1.74 -8.08
N HIS A 508 -27.12 1.50 -8.97
CA HIS A 508 -26.27 2.51 -9.55
C HIS A 508 -26.32 2.43 -11.09
N PHE A 509 -26.80 3.48 -11.70
CA PHE A 509 -26.97 3.58 -13.15
C PHE A 509 -25.75 4.33 -13.70
N GLU A 510 -24.77 3.58 -14.19
CA GLU A 510 -23.56 4.20 -14.75
C GLU A 510 -23.94 5.16 -15.88
N SER A 511 -23.92 6.45 -15.59
CA SER A 511 -24.21 7.45 -16.59
C SER A 511 -23.01 7.61 -17.52
N LEU A 512 -23.24 7.56 -18.84
CA LEU A 512 -22.32 7.81 -19.95
C LEU A 512 -21.61 9.20 -19.91
N THR A 513 -21.80 9.96 -18.85
CA THR A 513 -21.25 11.31 -18.67
C THR A 513 -19.78 11.35 -18.25
N ARG A 514 -19.23 10.26 -17.71
CA ARG A 514 -17.79 10.14 -17.44
C ARG A 514 -17.16 9.35 -18.58
N GLY A 515 -16.44 10.01 -19.48
CA GLY A 515 -15.55 9.28 -20.39
C GLY A 515 -14.57 8.43 -19.56
N ALA A 516 -14.13 7.27 -20.11
CA ALA A 516 -13.24 6.30 -19.46
C ALA A 516 -11.83 6.84 -19.11
N HIS A 517 -11.66 8.14 -18.92
CA HIS A 517 -10.36 8.78 -18.74
C HIS A 517 -10.17 9.22 -17.28
N ALA A 518 -9.34 8.47 -16.54
CA ALA A 518 -8.82 8.95 -15.26
C ALA A 518 -7.80 10.07 -15.53
N PRO A 519 -7.85 11.21 -14.80
CA PRO A 519 -6.81 12.21 -14.87
C PRO A 519 -5.43 11.61 -14.59
N ARG A 520 -4.38 12.02 -15.28
CA ARG A 520 -3.02 11.51 -15.01
C ARG A 520 -2.55 11.78 -13.59
N ALA A 521 -2.98 12.89 -13.00
CA ALA A 521 -2.71 13.19 -11.60
C ALA A 521 -3.28 12.11 -10.67
N ASP A 522 -4.50 11.64 -10.94
CA ASP A 522 -5.15 10.58 -10.16
C ASP A 522 -4.41 9.24 -10.34
N SER A 523 -3.97 8.93 -11.58
CA SER A 523 -3.17 7.71 -11.84
C SER A 523 -1.83 7.74 -11.10
N PHE A 524 -1.16 8.87 -11.07
CA PHE A 524 0.07 9.05 -10.30
C PHE A 524 -0.16 8.92 -8.80
N ALA A 525 -1.19 9.59 -8.28
CA ALA A 525 -1.56 9.51 -6.87
C ALA A 525 -1.96 8.08 -6.48
N SER A 526 -2.67 7.36 -7.38
CA SER A 526 -3.06 5.96 -7.19
C SER A 526 -1.85 5.04 -7.07
N TYR A 527 -0.89 5.11 -8.00
CA TYR A 527 0.33 4.33 -7.93
C TYR A 527 1.02 4.46 -6.57
N TRP A 528 1.09 5.66 -6.09
CA TRP A 528 1.77 5.95 -4.84
C TRP A 528 0.99 5.48 -3.62
N ARG A 529 -0.32 5.75 -3.57
CA ARG A 529 -1.20 5.36 -2.45
C ARG A 529 -1.45 3.85 -2.42
N TYR A 530 -1.51 3.19 -3.59
CA TYR A 530 -1.79 1.76 -3.69
C TYR A 530 -0.52 0.89 -3.61
N HIS A 531 0.67 1.50 -3.61
CA HIS A 531 1.95 0.78 -3.69
C HIS A 531 2.08 -0.39 -2.69
N PRO A 532 1.70 -0.28 -1.40
CA PRO A 532 1.79 -1.40 -0.46
C PRO A 532 1.01 -2.64 -0.95
N TRP A 533 -0.21 -2.43 -1.44
CA TRP A 533 -1.07 -3.52 -1.93
C TRP A 533 -0.70 -4.01 -3.33
N LEU A 534 -0.17 -3.14 -4.19
CA LEU A 534 0.41 -3.55 -5.47
C LEU A 534 1.60 -4.49 -5.27
N ALA A 535 2.43 -4.23 -4.26
CA ALA A 535 3.62 -4.99 -3.95
C ALA A 535 3.33 -6.25 -3.11
N ALA A 536 2.63 -6.10 -1.98
CA ALA A 536 2.42 -7.17 -1.00
C ALA A 536 1.16 -8.01 -1.25
N GLY A 537 0.18 -7.49 -1.96
CA GLY A 537 -1.08 -8.16 -2.24
C GLY A 537 -2.27 -7.60 -1.49
N ASP A 538 -3.45 -8.08 -1.85
CA ASP A 538 -4.72 -7.78 -1.21
C ASP A 538 -5.03 -8.89 -0.19
N PRO A 539 -5.20 -8.60 1.10
CA PRO A 539 -5.45 -9.63 2.11
C PRO A 539 -6.77 -10.38 1.90
N TYR A 540 -7.73 -9.78 1.21
CA TYR A 540 -9.02 -10.39 0.95
C TYR A 540 -9.07 -11.22 -0.34
N ILE A 541 -7.96 -11.27 -1.09
CA ILE A 541 -7.81 -12.06 -2.31
C ILE A 541 -6.63 -13.01 -2.17
N SER A 542 -6.92 -14.32 -2.19
CA SER A 542 -5.87 -15.34 -2.13
C SER A 542 -4.81 -15.14 -3.22
N PRO A 543 -3.52 -15.39 -2.94
CA PRO A 543 -2.47 -15.35 -3.96
C PRO A 543 -2.67 -16.37 -5.10
N ASN A 544 -3.54 -17.36 -4.89
CA ASN A 544 -3.94 -18.33 -5.91
C ASN A 544 -4.95 -17.78 -6.92
N VAL A 545 -5.50 -16.61 -6.66
CA VAL A 545 -6.45 -15.91 -7.53
C VAL A 545 -5.75 -14.74 -8.21
N CYS A 546 -5.89 -14.66 -9.52
CA CYS A 546 -5.33 -13.58 -10.31
C CYS A 546 -5.95 -12.23 -9.90
N ARG A 547 -5.10 -11.25 -9.63
CA ARG A 547 -5.50 -9.89 -9.27
C ARG A 547 -5.57 -8.93 -10.47
N LEU A 548 -5.50 -9.46 -11.70
CA LEU A 548 -5.45 -8.63 -12.91
C LEU A 548 -6.82 -8.49 -13.58
N THR A 549 -7.80 -9.22 -13.10
CA THR A 549 -9.16 -9.27 -13.68
C THR A 549 -10.22 -9.08 -12.60
N GLU A 550 -11.30 -8.40 -12.94
CA GLU A 550 -12.44 -8.15 -12.05
C GLU A 550 -13.22 -9.44 -11.72
N VAL A 551 -13.24 -10.37 -12.66
CA VAL A 551 -13.77 -11.72 -12.48
C VAL A 551 -12.65 -12.64 -11.97
N PRO A 552 -12.80 -13.27 -10.79
CA PRO A 552 -11.77 -14.14 -10.23
C PRO A 552 -11.41 -15.32 -11.16
N ARG A 553 -10.14 -15.43 -11.53
CA ARG A 553 -9.56 -16.57 -12.23
C ARG A 553 -8.34 -17.10 -11.50
N PHE A 554 -7.82 -18.27 -11.88
CA PHE A 554 -6.58 -18.76 -11.31
C PHE A 554 -5.42 -17.84 -11.65
N ALA A 555 -4.53 -17.65 -10.67
CA ALA A 555 -3.24 -17.00 -10.90
C ALA A 555 -2.34 -17.94 -11.73
N ALA A 556 -1.71 -17.42 -12.77
CA ALA A 556 -0.74 -18.12 -13.56
C ALA A 556 0.69 -17.66 -13.22
N ALA A 557 1.66 -18.55 -13.39
CA ALA A 557 3.06 -18.24 -13.06
C ALA A 557 3.66 -17.11 -13.91
N ASP A 558 3.14 -16.90 -15.11
CA ASP A 558 3.53 -15.85 -16.06
C ASP A 558 2.66 -14.58 -15.97
N ASP A 559 1.67 -14.53 -15.08
CA ASP A 559 0.91 -13.30 -14.83
C ASP A 559 1.87 -12.19 -14.38
N PRO A 560 1.85 -11.00 -15.01
CA PRO A 560 2.61 -9.88 -14.52
C PRO A 560 2.09 -9.45 -13.15
N SER A 561 2.98 -9.03 -12.25
CA SER A 561 2.50 -8.50 -10.97
C SER A 561 1.73 -7.18 -11.16
N PRO A 562 0.74 -6.86 -10.32
CA PRO A 562 0.04 -5.58 -10.38
C PRO A 562 1.00 -4.37 -10.33
N LEU A 563 2.10 -4.47 -9.56
CA LEU A 563 3.12 -3.45 -9.51
C LEU A 563 3.84 -3.26 -10.86
N GLN A 564 4.15 -4.37 -11.57
CA GLN A 564 4.72 -4.29 -12.92
C GLN A 564 3.78 -3.56 -13.88
N LEU A 565 2.48 -3.84 -13.83
CA LEU A 565 1.49 -3.16 -14.67
C LEU A 565 1.36 -1.68 -14.33
N ALA A 566 1.31 -1.33 -13.04
CA ALA A 566 1.27 0.06 -12.60
C ALA A 566 2.49 0.84 -13.09
N MET A 567 3.69 0.26 -12.93
CA MET A 567 4.93 0.88 -13.41
C MET A 567 4.95 1.01 -14.94
N ALA A 568 4.51 -0.01 -15.66
CA ALA A 568 4.41 0.04 -17.12
C ALA A 568 3.42 1.10 -17.60
N GLY A 569 2.26 1.21 -16.95
CA GLY A 569 1.25 2.25 -17.20
C GLY A 569 1.78 3.67 -16.98
N LEU A 570 2.72 3.83 -16.05
CA LEU A 570 3.43 5.09 -15.80
C LEU A 570 4.70 5.26 -16.66
N GLY A 571 4.95 4.36 -17.61
CA GLY A 571 6.08 4.43 -18.54
C GLY A 571 7.43 4.01 -17.96
N ARG A 572 7.45 3.20 -16.88
CA ARG A 572 8.67 2.68 -16.27
C ARG A 572 8.85 1.19 -16.53
N GLU A 573 10.09 0.77 -16.79
CA GLU A 573 10.43 -0.66 -16.80
C GLU A 573 10.64 -1.17 -15.38
N TYR A 574 9.87 -2.18 -15.00
CA TYR A 574 10.13 -2.94 -13.78
C TYR A 574 11.23 -3.96 -14.05
N ARG A 575 12.30 -3.91 -13.26
CA ARG A 575 13.32 -4.96 -13.24
C ARG A 575 13.06 -5.86 -12.05
N SER A 576 12.73 -7.12 -12.30
CA SER A 576 12.61 -8.09 -11.22
C SER A 576 14.00 -8.41 -10.66
N ASP A 577 14.11 -8.54 -9.34
CA ASP A 577 15.33 -8.99 -8.65
C ASP A 577 15.70 -10.46 -8.98
N ALA A 578 14.84 -11.15 -9.72
CA ALA A 578 15.00 -12.56 -10.06
C ALA A 578 15.95 -12.84 -11.25
N GLN A 579 16.38 -11.82 -12.00
CA GLN A 579 17.41 -12.01 -13.03
C GLN A 579 18.77 -12.10 -12.37
N LYS A 580 19.20 -13.32 -12.06
CA LYS A 580 20.60 -13.59 -11.71
C LYS A 580 21.45 -13.34 -12.93
N SER A 581 22.18 -12.20 -12.96
CA SER A 581 23.17 -11.93 -13.98
C SER A 581 24.41 -12.82 -13.77
N THR A 582 25.02 -13.21 -14.87
CA THR A 582 26.33 -13.86 -14.83
C THR A 582 27.43 -12.83 -14.57
N ILE A 583 28.61 -13.23 -14.07
CA ILE A 583 29.77 -12.32 -13.91
C ILE A 583 30.09 -11.56 -15.21
N SER A 584 29.90 -12.19 -16.36
CA SER A 584 30.10 -11.54 -17.67
C SER A 584 29.07 -10.46 -17.97
N GLU A 585 27.80 -10.69 -17.59
CA GLU A 585 26.72 -9.70 -17.75
C GLU A 585 26.92 -8.54 -16.78
N ASP A 586 27.31 -8.82 -15.54
CA ASP A 586 27.65 -7.81 -14.54
C ASP A 586 28.86 -6.96 -15.00
N ALA A 587 29.91 -7.58 -15.52
CA ALA A 587 31.07 -6.88 -16.03
C ALA A 587 30.69 -5.99 -17.24
N THR A 588 29.87 -6.49 -18.14
CA THR A 588 29.38 -5.73 -19.31
C THR A 588 28.51 -4.55 -18.86
N ALA A 589 27.63 -4.76 -17.88
CA ALA A 589 26.81 -3.70 -17.31
C ALA A 589 27.68 -2.63 -16.63
N LEU A 590 28.67 -3.03 -15.82
CA LEU A 590 29.61 -2.11 -15.19
C LEU A 590 30.42 -1.30 -16.20
N MET A 591 30.89 -1.92 -17.29
CA MET A 591 31.61 -1.23 -18.35
C MET A 591 30.79 -0.17 -19.09
N SER A 592 29.45 -0.33 -19.09
CA SER A 592 28.56 0.62 -19.76
C SER A 592 28.05 1.75 -18.84
N LEU A 593 28.24 1.63 -17.51
CA LEU A 593 27.62 2.54 -16.54
C LEU A 593 28.36 3.86 -16.33
N ALA A 594 29.68 3.87 -16.38
CA ALA A 594 30.44 5.06 -16.01
C ALA A 594 31.81 5.09 -16.72
N THR A 595 31.79 5.19 -18.04
CA THR A 595 33.03 5.32 -18.82
C THR A 595 33.36 6.80 -18.96
N ILE A 596 34.52 7.20 -18.44
CA ILE A 596 35.07 8.53 -18.62
C ILE A 596 36.59 8.42 -18.75
N SER A 597 37.15 9.10 -19.74
CA SER A 597 38.59 9.13 -19.98
C SER A 597 39.29 10.27 -19.24
N ALA A 598 40.59 10.15 -19.08
CA ALA A 598 41.39 11.22 -18.48
C ALA A 598 41.36 12.52 -19.30
N GLU A 599 41.21 12.41 -20.62
CA GLU A 599 41.06 13.53 -21.54
C GLU A 599 39.76 14.27 -21.31
N GLU A 600 38.64 13.54 -21.11
CA GLU A 600 37.32 14.14 -20.81
C GLU A 600 37.33 14.85 -19.45
N VAL A 601 37.99 14.28 -18.43
CA VAL A 601 38.18 14.96 -17.14
C VAL A 601 39.05 16.24 -17.30
N ALA A 602 40.12 16.16 -18.07
CA ALA A 602 40.95 17.34 -18.36
C ALA A 602 40.15 18.44 -19.10
N ALA A 603 39.26 18.07 -20.01
CA ALA A 603 38.38 19.00 -20.71
C ALA A 603 37.41 19.74 -19.77
N VAL A 604 36.92 19.10 -18.69
CA VAL A 604 36.11 19.77 -17.64
C VAL A 604 36.96 20.89 -17.00
N VAL A 605 38.16 20.58 -16.57
CA VAL A 605 39.07 21.52 -15.88
C VAL A 605 39.42 22.68 -16.83
N GLU A 606 39.71 22.41 -18.11
CA GLU A 606 39.98 23.42 -19.12
C GLU A 606 38.77 24.33 -19.38
N SER A 607 37.56 23.72 -19.45
CA SER A 607 36.34 24.48 -19.63
C SER A 607 36.09 25.44 -18.46
N HIS A 608 36.26 24.98 -17.22
CA HIS A 608 36.17 25.82 -16.04
C HIS A 608 37.22 26.95 -16.04
N GLY A 609 38.46 26.61 -16.33
CA GLY A 609 39.58 27.61 -16.46
C GLY A 609 39.31 28.67 -17.52
N SER A 610 38.61 28.36 -18.59
CA SER A 610 38.22 29.30 -19.64
C SER A 610 37.03 30.19 -19.30
N THR A 611 36.31 29.90 -18.21
CA THR A 611 35.07 30.55 -17.81
C THR A 611 35.13 31.19 -16.42
N THR A 612 36.30 31.56 -15.97
CA THR A 612 36.50 32.23 -14.67
C THR A 612 35.80 33.59 -14.59
N GLY A 613 35.48 34.02 -13.34
CA GLY A 613 34.82 35.27 -13.02
C GLY A 613 33.29 35.17 -13.13
N ARG A 614 32.63 36.23 -12.68
CA ARG A 614 31.13 36.23 -12.56
C ARG A 614 30.46 36.23 -13.94
N ARG A 615 29.54 35.32 -14.15
CA ARG A 615 28.68 35.22 -15.34
C ARG A 615 27.23 35.02 -14.89
N GLU A 616 26.30 35.72 -15.51
CA GLU A 616 24.90 35.53 -15.26
C GLU A 616 24.45 34.11 -15.69
N VAL A 617 23.69 33.43 -14.84
CA VAL A 617 23.10 32.10 -15.11
C VAL A 617 21.64 32.28 -15.43
N ARG A 618 21.25 31.97 -16.66
CA ARG A 618 19.85 32.07 -17.15
C ARG A 618 19.26 30.71 -17.43
N THR A 619 20.08 29.70 -17.74
CA THR A 619 19.62 28.36 -18.10
C THR A 619 20.41 27.31 -17.33
N ILE A 620 19.71 26.35 -16.77
CA ILE A 620 20.30 25.21 -16.05
C ILE A 620 19.73 23.91 -16.59
N ASN A 621 20.63 22.98 -16.95
CA ASN A 621 20.32 21.60 -17.21
C ASN A 621 20.52 20.81 -15.92
N TRP A 622 19.45 20.23 -15.38
CA TRP A 622 19.49 19.29 -14.28
C TRP A 622 19.48 17.87 -14.86
N LEU A 623 20.56 17.13 -14.69
CA LEU A 623 20.62 15.73 -15.11
C LEU A 623 20.25 14.85 -13.91
N LEU A 624 19.12 14.10 -14.03
CA LEU A 624 18.56 13.29 -12.97
C LEU A 624 18.52 11.79 -13.35
N PRO A 625 18.72 10.90 -12.39
CA PRO A 625 18.27 9.52 -12.56
C PRO A 625 16.75 9.47 -12.63
N GLY A 626 16.19 8.39 -13.16
CA GLY A 626 14.74 8.16 -13.03
C GLY A 626 14.30 8.09 -11.57
N PHE A 627 13.15 8.67 -11.26
CA PHE A 627 12.58 8.69 -9.91
C PHE A 627 11.09 8.39 -9.93
N ASP A 628 10.57 7.84 -8.83
CA ASP A 628 9.15 7.54 -8.64
C ASP A 628 8.46 8.56 -7.74
N MET A 629 9.24 9.22 -6.89
CA MET A 629 8.75 10.01 -5.76
C MET A 629 9.46 11.37 -5.74
N PRO A 630 8.76 12.48 -6.07
CA PRO A 630 9.33 13.83 -6.06
C PRO A 630 9.34 14.48 -4.67
N PHE A 631 8.71 13.84 -3.67
CA PHE A 631 8.40 14.47 -2.38
C PHE A 631 9.48 14.28 -1.32
N PHE A 632 10.48 13.42 -1.55
CA PHE A 632 11.47 13.07 -0.54
C PHE A 632 12.90 13.10 -1.06
N GLY A 633 13.83 13.22 -0.11
CA GLY A 633 15.26 13.04 -0.34
C GLY A 633 15.85 14.00 -1.36
N GLY A 634 16.84 13.50 -2.09
CA GLY A 634 17.63 14.29 -3.01
C GLY A 634 16.86 14.88 -4.17
N VAL A 635 15.84 14.19 -4.65
CA VAL A 635 14.99 14.66 -5.75
C VAL A 635 14.20 15.91 -5.31
N ASN A 636 13.62 15.88 -4.12
CA ASN A 636 12.91 17.03 -3.56
C ASN A 636 13.85 18.23 -3.37
N THR A 637 15.05 18.01 -2.86
CA THR A 637 16.05 19.06 -2.70
C THR A 637 16.43 19.71 -4.05
N THR A 638 16.59 18.89 -5.09
CA THR A 638 16.88 19.39 -6.44
C THR A 638 15.78 20.34 -6.94
N PHE A 639 14.52 19.93 -6.81
CA PHE A 639 13.38 20.76 -7.25
C PHE A 639 13.20 22.00 -6.37
N ARG A 640 13.49 21.93 -5.09
CA ARG A 640 13.47 23.09 -4.19
C ARG A 640 14.51 24.15 -4.59
N ILE A 641 15.71 23.73 -4.91
CA ILE A 641 16.75 24.65 -5.41
C ILE A 641 16.30 25.25 -6.76
N ALA A 642 15.82 24.42 -7.68
CA ALA A 642 15.36 24.86 -8.99
C ALA A 642 14.16 25.84 -8.89
N ASP A 643 13.19 25.58 -8.02
CA ASP A 643 12.05 26.47 -7.78
C ASP A 643 12.49 27.83 -7.24
N LYS A 644 13.38 27.86 -6.25
CA LYS A 644 13.94 29.13 -5.75
C LYS A 644 14.67 29.91 -6.84
N LEU A 645 15.54 29.23 -7.61
CA LEU A 645 16.26 29.89 -8.69
C LEU A 645 15.32 30.44 -9.77
N ALA A 646 14.24 29.74 -10.09
CA ALA A 646 13.22 30.23 -11.01
C ALA A 646 12.46 31.44 -10.46
N ARG A 647 12.00 31.36 -9.21
CA ARG A 647 11.22 32.43 -8.56
C ARG A 647 12.00 33.73 -8.36
N GLU A 648 13.24 33.63 -7.90
CA GLU A 648 14.00 34.82 -7.48
C GLU A 648 14.91 35.37 -8.56
N HIS A 649 15.42 34.54 -9.45
CA HIS A 649 16.39 34.92 -10.47
C HIS A 649 15.91 34.72 -11.91
N GLY A 650 14.70 34.16 -12.09
CA GLY A 650 14.13 33.95 -13.42
C GLY A 650 14.89 32.91 -14.26
N VAL A 651 15.58 31.96 -13.57
CA VAL A 651 16.33 30.89 -14.22
C VAL A 651 15.37 29.92 -14.90
N VAL A 652 15.66 29.61 -16.16
CA VAL A 652 14.96 28.56 -16.91
C VAL A 652 15.58 27.21 -16.54
N ASN A 653 14.81 26.39 -15.87
CA ASN A 653 15.21 25.04 -15.50
C ASN A 653 14.79 24.02 -16.58
N ARG A 654 15.72 23.14 -16.93
CA ARG A 654 15.47 22.03 -17.82
C ARG A 654 15.85 20.73 -17.10
N PHE A 655 14.86 19.87 -16.87
CA PHE A 655 15.04 18.59 -16.19
C PHE A 655 15.19 17.47 -17.22
N LEU A 656 16.35 16.85 -17.26
CA LEU A 656 16.72 15.79 -18.20
C LEU A 656 16.87 14.47 -17.44
N ILE A 657 15.97 13.54 -17.73
CA ILE A 657 15.87 12.27 -17.02
C ILE A 657 16.60 11.17 -17.79
N ASN A 658 17.54 10.50 -17.15
CA ASN A 658 18.32 9.46 -17.81
C ASN A 658 17.49 8.20 -18.08
N GLY A 659 17.41 7.81 -19.36
CA GLY A 659 16.86 6.54 -19.81
C GLY A 659 15.34 6.39 -19.77
N HIS A 660 14.58 7.43 -19.44
CA HIS A 660 13.13 7.35 -19.27
C HIS A 660 12.39 8.34 -20.18
N PRO A 661 11.74 7.88 -21.26
CA PRO A 661 11.10 8.77 -22.23
C PRO A 661 9.71 9.28 -21.82
N ASN A 662 9.19 8.93 -20.64
CA ASN A 662 7.87 9.40 -20.18
C ASN A 662 7.94 10.80 -19.57
N ASN A 663 8.14 11.81 -20.41
CA ASN A 663 8.27 13.20 -19.97
C ASN A 663 7.02 13.69 -19.22
N GLU A 664 5.82 13.27 -19.63
CA GLU A 664 4.56 13.71 -19.03
C GLU A 664 4.41 13.22 -17.58
N PHE A 665 4.91 12.01 -17.25
CA PHE A 665 4.95 11.54 -15.86
C PHE A 665 5.83 12.45 -15.01
N TYR A 666 7.05 12.75 -15.49
CA TYR A 666 7.99 13.56 -14.73
C TYR A 666 7.55 15.01 -14.62
N GLU A 667 6.96 15.59 -15.67
CA GLU A 667 6.36 16.92 -15.62
C GLU A 667 5.26 16.97 -14.54
N SER A 668 4.33 16.03 -14.57
CA SER A 668 3.26 15.94 -13.57
C SER A 668 3.80 15.76 -12.15
N ALA A 669 4.84 14.93 -11.97
CA ALA A 669 5.45 14.69 -10.68
C ALA A 669 6.16 15.94 -10.14
N ILE A 670 6.89 16.66 -10.98
CA ILE A 670 7.60 17.89 -10.60
C ILE A 670 6.61 18.97 -10.19
N VAL A 671 5.57 19.18 -11.00
CA VAL A 671 4.53 20.20 -10.73
C VAL A 671 3.72 19.84 -9.47
N ALA A 672 3.44 18.55 -9.23
CA ALA A 672 2.76 18.12 -8.01
C ALA A 672 3.56 18.42 -6.74
N ALA A 673 4.89 18.35 -6.82
CA ALA A 673 5.76 18.68 -5.70
C ALA A 673 6.03 20.19 -5.57
N PHE A 674 6.27 20.85 -6.69
CA PHE A 674 6.60 22.27 -6.77
C PHE A 674 5.82 22.97 -7.89
N PRO A 675 4.62 23.48 -7.62
CA PRO A 675 3.79 24.17 -8.62
C PRO A 675 4.49 25.37 -9.32
N GLY A 676 5.46 26.00 -8.65
CA GLY A 676 6.27 27.07 -9.22
C GLY A 676 7.17 26.64 -10.39
N LEU A 677 7.38 25.36 -10.56
CA LEU A 677 8.12 24.79 -11.70
C LEU A 677 7.21 24.44 -12.90
N ALA A 678 5.93 24.76 -12.84
CA ALA A 678 5.03 24.64 -13.99
C ALA A 678 5.58 25.45 -15.18
N GLY A 679 5.77 24.79 -16.33
CA GLY A 679 6.38 25.39 -17.51
C GLY A 679 7.91 25.23 -17.61
N SER A 680 8.55 24.55 -16.66
CA SER A 680 9.93 24.07 -16.85
C SER A 680 9.99 23.05 -17.99
N GLU A 681 11.11 23.03 -18.72
CA GLU A 681 11.32 22.02 -19.75
C GLU A 681 11.64 20.66 -19.11
N VAL A 682 10.86 19.64 -19.45
CA VAL A 682 11.12 18.25 -19.01
C VAL A 682 11.42 17.39 -20.22
N GLY A 683 12.57 16.76 -20.21
CA GLY A 683 13.03 15.89 -21.28
C GLY A 683 13.70 14.63 -20.75
N HIS A 684 14.20 13.82 -21.67
CA HIS A 684 14.99 12.64 -21.35
C HIS A 684 16.25 12.62 -22.20
N TYR A 685 17.24 11.91 -21.72
CA TYR A 685 18.48 11.64 -22.46
C TYR A 685 18.95 10.21 -22.16
N TYR A 686 19.87 9.73 -22.96
CA TYR A 686 20.52 8.44 -22.71
C TYR A 686 21.97 8.68 -22.33
N GLY A 687 22.46 7.95 -21.31
CA GLY A 687 23.82 8.10 -20.78
C GLY A 687 24.92 7.50 -21.69
N ASP A 688 24.62 7.15 -22.93
CA ASP A 688 25.62 6.81 -23.95
C ASP A 688 26.14 8.08 -24.66
N ASP A 689 27.29 7.99 -25.31
CA ASP A 689 27.94 9.13 -25.96
C ASP A 689 27.06 9.85 -26.99
N ALA A 690 26.15 9.11 -27.66
CA ALA A 690 25.23 9.69 -28.63
C ALA A 690 24.12 10.50 -27.93
N GLY A 691 23.53 9.96 -26.86
CA GLY A 691 22.50 10.65 -26.10
C GLY A 691 23.03 11.85 -25.31
N ILE A 692 24.24 11.75 -24.76
CA ILE A 692 24.91 12.88 -24.11
C ILE A 692 25.21 14.01 -25.10
N ALA A 693 25.58 13.65 -26.33
CA ALA A 693 25.83 14.66 -27.38
C ALA A 693 24.58 15.42 -27.81
N GLU A 694 23.38 14.88 -27.58
CA GLU A 694 22.09 15.53 -27.86
C GLU A 694 21.61 16.45 -26.71
N VAL A 695 22.29 16.43 -25.54
CA VAL A 695 21.94 17.33 -24.43
C VAL A 695 22.06 18.78 -24.88
N PRO A 696 20.99 19.57 -24.77
CA PRO A 696 21.01 20.96 -25.26
C PRO A 696 21.99 21.81 -24.43
N PRO A 697 22.65 22.82 -25.05
CA PRO A 697 23.56 23.71 -24.34
C PRO A 697 22.80 24.54 -23.27
N ALA A 698 23.49 24.80 -22.16
CA ALA A 698 23.02 25.66 -21.07
C ALA A 698 24.19 26.45 -20.47
N ASP A 699 23.89 27.47 -19.65
CA ASP A 699 24.92 28.19 -18.92
C ASP A 699 25.58 27.30 -17.86
N VAL A 700 24.77 26.39 -17.27
CA VAL A 700 25.16 25.48 -16.20
C VAL A 700 24.54 24.10 -16.43
N ALA A 701 25.28 23.03 -16.14
CA ALA A 701 24.74 21.68 -15.96
C ALA A 701 25.01 21.17 -14.54
N ILE A 702 24.03 20.58 -13.91
CA ILE A 702 24.11 20.07 -12.53
C ILE A 702 23.76 18.59 -12.52
N ALA A 703 24.71 17.78 -12.08
CA ALA A 703 24.48 16.39 -11.74
C ALA A 703 23.80 16.26 -10.37
N THR A 704 22.90 15.30 -10.23
CA THR A 704 22.17 15.07 -8.98
C THR A 704 22.42 13.69 -8.37
N PHE A 705 23.24 12.89 -9.05
CA PHE A 705 23.60 11.53 -8.66
C PHE A 705 24.94 11.13 -9.31
N TRP A 706 25.67 10.20 -8.74
CA TRP A 706 27.03 9.86 -9.21
C TRP A 706 27.09 9.43 -10.69
N LEU A 707 26.07 8.70 -11.20
CA LEU A 707 26.02 8.36 -12.62
C LEU A 707 25.85 9.61 -13.48
N THR A 708 24.94 10.49 -13.08
CA THR A 708 24.73 11.74 -13.83
C THR A 708 25.93 12.71 -13.71
N ALA A 709 26.80 12.54 -12.71
CA ALA A 709 28.06 13.29 -12.62
C ALA A 709 29.01 12.95 -13.78
N VAL A 710 29.07 11.67 -14.15
CA VAL A 710 29.82 11.23 -15.34
C VAL A 710 29.20 11.82 -16.60
N ASP A 711 27.87 11.78 -16.72
CA ASP A 711 27.19 12.33 -17.89
C ASP A 711 27.39 13.86 -18.01
N VAL A 712 27.24 14.60 -16.91
CA VAL A 712 27.50 16.05 -16.85
C VAL A 712 28.96 16.38 -17.28
N ALA A 713 29.93 15.60 -16.81
CA ALA A 713 31.33 15.81 -17.21
C ALA A 713 31.50 15.76 -18.72
N LYS A 714 30.74 14.94 -19.43
CA LYS A 714 30.78 14.76 -20.88
C LYS A 714 29.87 15.69 -21.67
N THR A 715 28.89 16.41 -21.06
CA THR A 715 27.92 17.22 -21.82
C THR A 715 28.64 18.29 -22.65
N PRO A 716 28.29 18.42 -23.95
CA PRO A 716 28.84 19.49 -24.79
C PRO A 716 28.15 20.84 -24.54
N GLY A 717 28.78 21.92 -24.92
CA GLY A 717 28.15 23.25 -24.99
C GLY A 717 27.72 23.84 -23.64
N THR A 718 28.14 23.26 -22.53
CA THR A 718 27.87 23.76 -21.18
C THR A 718 29.17 24.06 -20.47
N PRO A 719 29.49 25.36 -20.25
CA PRO A 719 30.80 25.80 -19.82
C PRO A 719 31.06 25.55 -18.31
N ARG A 720 30.02 25.53 -17.47
CA ARG A 720 30.15 25.31 -16.03
C ARG A 720 29.37 24.08 -15.62
N LYS A 721 30.04 23.18 -14.96
CA LYS A 721 29.53 21.86 -14.60
C LYS A 721 29.61 21.63 -13.11
N PHE A 722 28.48 21.28 -12.52
CA PHE A 722 28.31 21.13 -11.07
C PHE A 722 27.85 19.74 -10.69
N TYR A 723 28.11 19.39 -9.43
CA TYR A 723 27.61 18.18 -8.80
C TYR A 723 26.89 18.54 -7.48
N LEU A 724 25.61 18.31 -7.40
CA LEU A 724 24.82 18.41 -6.18
C LEU A 724 25.05 17.16 -5.33
N ILE A 725 25.96 17.26 -4.37
CA ILE A 725 26.37 16.16 -3.50
C ILE A 725 25.50 16.15 -2.26
N GLN A 726 24.58 15.22 -2.21
CA GLN A 726 23.53 15.18 -1.19
C GLN A 726 23.79 14.15 -0.08
N ASP A 727 24.69 13.23 -0.30
CA ASP A 727 25.17 12.22 0.63
C ASP A 727 26.56 11.75 0.23
N TYR A 728 27.24 10.98 1.06
CA TYR A 728 28.41 10.24 0.66
C TYR A 728 27.97 9.03 -0.16
N GLU A 729 27.76 9.24 -1.44
CA GLU A 729 27.14 8.26 -2.33
C GLU A 729 27.90 6.92 -2.47
N PRO A 730 29.25 6.85 -2.27
CA PRO A 730 29.92 5.56 -2.17
C PRO A 730 29.29 4.62 -1.13
N SER A 731 28.78 5.13 -0.01
CA SER A 731 28.12 4.32 1.02
C SER A 731 26.71 3.80 0.62
N PHE A 732 26.22 4.10 -0.59
CA PHE A 732 25.06 3.44 -1.16
C PHE A 732 25.35 1.99 -1.55
N TYR A 733 26.60 1.62 -1.61
CA TYR A 733 27.07 0.29 -1.98
C TYR A 733 27.96 -0.27 -0.87
N PRO A 734 27.89 -1.58 -0.58
CA PRO A 734 28.92 -2.22 0.24
C PRO A 734 30.28 -2.04 -0.44
N ALA A 735 31.38 -2.22 0.30
CA ALA A 735 32.74 -2.12 -0.25
C ALA A 735 32.87 -3.03 -1.48
N SER A 736 32.90 -2.46 -2.67
CA SER A 736 32.75 -3.14 -3.97
C SER A 736 33.30 -2.28 -5.10
N THR A 737 33.28 -2.81 -6.33
CA THR A 737 33.58 -2.04 -7.55
C THR A 737 32.69 -0.81 -7.68
N MET A 738 31.39 -0.96 -7.36
CA MET A 738 30.42 0.15 -7.40
C MET A 738 30.79 1.25 -6.40
N PHE A 739 31.21 0.89 -5.19
CA PHE A 739 31.74 1.85 -4.20
C PHE A 739 32.90 2.65 -4.79
N ALA A 740 33.90 1.95 -5.34
CA ALA A 740 35.10 2.58 -5.90
C ALA A 740 34.78 3.47 -7.11
N MET A 741 33.88 3.03 -8.02
CA MET A 741 33.44 3.83 -9.16
C MET A 741 32.72 5.09 -8.73
N THR A 742 31.82 4.97 -7.75
CA THR A 742 31.09 6.11 -7.21
C THR A 742 32.04 7.11 -6.56
N GLU A 743 33.04 6.64 -5.81
CA GLU A 743 34.08 7.51 -5.22
C GLU A 743 34.90 8.27 -6.27
N GLN A 744 35.19 7.67 -7.42
CA GLN A 744 35.93 8.34 -8.49
C GLN A 744 35.18 9.55 -9.06
N THR A 745 33.86 9.61 -8.96
CA THR A 745 33.07 10.77 -9.45
C THR A 745 33.39 12.06 -8.69
N TYR A 746 33.93 11.96 -7.48
CA TYR A 746 34.37 13.13 -6.71
C TYR A 746 35.70 13.75 -7.25
N LYS A 747 36.33 13.07 -8.21
CA LYS A 747 37.60 13.52 -8.86
C LYS A 747 37.41 14.04 -10.29
N LEU A 748 36.13 14.22 -10.73
CA LEU A 748 35.82 14.66 -12.09
C LEU A 748 36.09 16.16 -12.36
N GLY A 749 36.47 16.92 -11.33
CA GLY A 749 36.72 18.36 -11.46
C GLY A 749 35.46 19.23 -11.53
N LEU A 750 34.28 18.66 -11.18
CA LEU A 750 33.02 19.41 -11.13
C LEU A 750 33.03 20.37 -9.93
N TYR A 751 32.27 21.49 -10.03
CA TYR A 751 32.01 22.35 -8.89
C TYR A 751 30.98 21.67 -7.94
N GLY A 752 31.33 21.58 -6.63
CA GLY A 752 30.46 20.90 -5.65
C GLY A 752 29.40 21.85 -5.06
N ILE A 753 28.16 21.38 -5.01
CA ILE A 753 27.10 21.95 -4.16
C ILE A 753 26.78 20.90 -3.11
N CYS A 754 27.24 21.10 -1.87
CA CYS A 754 27.17 20.08 -0.84
C CYS A 754 25.98 20.31 0.11
N ASN A 755 25.28 19.23 0.41
CA ASN A 755 24.19 19.24 1.41
C ASN A 755 24.80 19.01 2.78
N THR A 756 25.35 19.96 3.39
CA THR A 756 25.97 20.11 4.71
C THR A 756 27.48 20.44 4.65
N GLU A 757 27.94 21.07 5.73
CA GLU A 757 29.38 21.33 5.95
C GLU A 757 30.18 20.03 5.94
N SER A 758 29.68 18.96 6.56
CA SER A 758 30.39 17.66 6.59
C SER A 758 30.62 17.08 5.19
N MET A 759 29.62 17.21 4.29
CA MET A 759 29.78 16.80 2.90
C MET A 759 30.76 17.69 2.13
N HIS A 760 30.72 18.98 2.40
CA HIS A 760 31.68 19.93 1.87
C HIS A 760 33.10 19.59 2.29
N ASP A 761 33.34 19.30 3.57
CA ASP A 761 34.67 18.94 4.09
C ASP A 761 35.20 17.64 3.46
N ILE A 762 34.31 16.68 3.18
CA ILE A 762 34.70 15.48 2.43
C ILE A 762 35.08 15.86 1.01
N TYR A 763 34.26 16.61 0.29
CA TYR A 763 34.51 16.92 -1.12
C TYR A 763 35.68 17.90 -1.30
N ALA A 764 35.65 19.03 -0.63
CA ALA A 764 36.70 20.06 -0.75
C ALA A 764 37.99 19.65 0.01
N GLY A 765 37.86 19.18 1.25
CA GLY A 765 38.98 18.78 2.08
C GLY A 765 39.59 17.44 1.68
N GLY A 766 38.80 16.42 1.45
CA GLY A 766 39.24 15.07 1.13
C GLY A 766 39.66 14.89 -0.34
N TYR A 767 38.90 15.40 -1.28
CA TYR A 767 39.14 15.22 -2.72
C TYR A 767 39.68 16.47 -3.42
N GLY A 768 39.72 17.62 -2.72
CA GLY A 768 40.30 18.86 -3.26
C GLY A 768 39.39 19.58 -4.25
N GLY A 769 38.08 19.33 -4.24
CA GLY A 769 37.11 19.97 -5.11
C GLY A 769 36.80 21.41 -4.69
N THR A 770 36.46 22.27 -5.65
CA THR A 770 35.93 23.62 -5.40
C THR A 770 34.44 23.47 -5.07
N ALA A 771 33.99 23.92 -3.91
CA ALA A 771 32.64 23.68 -3.47
C ALA A 771 32.04 24.79 -2.55
N THR A 772 30.75 24.81 -2.48
CA THR A 772 29.99 25.45 -1.41
C THR A 772 29.07 24.44 -0.72
N TYR A 773 28.45 24.84 0.39
CA TYR A 773 27.43 24.02 1.05
C TYR A 773 26.28 24.86 1.55
N PHE A 774 25.13 24.21 1.73
CA PHE A 774 23.97 24.77 2.40
C PHE A 774 23.59 23.90 3.61
N THR A 775 22.96 24.51 4.59
CA THR A 775 22.44 23.80 5.77
C THR A 775 21.01 23.36 5.48
N PRO A 776 20.69 22.05 5.52
CA PRO A 776 19.35 21.57 5.23
C PRO A 776 18.32 22.13 6.23
N ALA A 777 17.14 22.42 5.74
CA ALA A 777 16.01 22.86 6.53
C ALA A 777 14.80 21.91 6.38
N VAL A 778 13.74 22.18 7.11
CA VAL A 778 12.47 21.44 7.02
C VAL A 778 11.32 22.37 6.65
N ASP A 779 10.29 21.80 6.02
CA ASP A 779 9.06 22.53 5.76
C ASP A 779 8.24 22.64 7.04
N ARG A 780 8.27 23.83 7.67
CA ARG A 780 7.57 24.11 8.93
C ARG A 780 6.05 24.19 8.77
N GLY A 781 5.52 24.25 7.55
CA GLY A 781 4.10 24.12 7.27
C GLY A 781 3.59 22.67 7.41
N ILE A 782 4.51 21.69 7.37
CA ILE A 782 4.20 20.27 7.45
C ILE A 782 4.73 19.65 8.77
N TYR A 783 6.00 19.93 9.07
CA TYR A 783 6.70 19.36 10.23
C TYR A 783 6.81 20.39 11.36
N HIS A 784 5.92 20.30 12.32
CA HIS A 784 5.81 21.21 13.44
C HIS A 784 5.15 20.52 14.65
N PRO A 785 5.38 20.99 15.89
CA PRO A 785 4.78 20.37 17.07
C PRO A 785 3.34 20.86 17.37
N ILE A 786 2.79 21.81 16.60
CA ILE A 786 1.45 22.37 16.84
C ILE A 786 0.41 21.26 16.64
N GLY A 787 -0.48 21.09 17.63
CA GLY A 787 -1.47 20.02 17.65
C GLY A 787 -0.93 18.67 18.14
N ARG A 788 0.35 18.59 18.55
CA ARG A 788 0.88 17.42 19.23
C ARG A 788 0.12 17.22 20.53
N ARG A 789 -0.42 16.01 20.71
CA ARG A 789 -1.10 15.63 21.94
C ARG A 789 -0.09 15.33 23.04
N GLU A 790 -0.28 15.92 24.23
CA GLU A 790 0.42 15.47 25.43
C GLU A 790 -0.18 14.14 25.87
N ARG A 791 0.67 13.11 25.96
CA ARG A 791 0.25 11.79 26.43
C ARG A 791 0.25 11.72 27.95
N GLY A 792 -0.76 11.01 28.49
CA GLY A 792 -0.76 10.62 29.89
C GLY A 792 0.32 9.56 30.17
N ASP A 793 0.76 9.47 31.44
CA ASP A 793 1.80 8.52 31.84
C ASP A 793 1.38 7.04 31.67
N ASP A 794 0.07 6.75 31.58
CA ASP A 794 -0.49 5.40 31.39
C ASP A 794 -0.72 5.04 29.91
N GLU A 795 -0.49 5.96 28.97
CA GLU A 795 -0.69 5.69 27.55
C GLU A 795 0.56 5.07 26.92
N PRO A 796 0.41 4.15 25.92
CA PRO A 796 1.53 3.50 25.25
C PRO A 796 2.47 4.52 24.58
N VAL A 797 3.78 4.35 24.76
CA VAL A 797 4.80 5.16 24.09
C VAL A 797 4.86 4.76 22.61
N THR A 798 4.63 5.70 21.70
CA THR A 798 4.70 5.45 20.26
C THR A 798 6.13 5.63 19.75
N ILE A 799 6.66 4.57 19.14
CA ILE A 799 8.01 4.54 18.56
C ILE A 799 7.87 4.43 17.05
N PHE A 800 8.58 5.28 16.31
CA PHE A 800 8.61 5.26 14.85
C PHE A 800 10.00 4.90 14.35
N ALA A 801 10.06 4.07 13.30
CA ALA A 801 11.27 3.79 12.54
C ALA A 801 10.98 3.71 11.04
N TYR A 802 11.90 4.22 10.23
CA TYR A 802 11.83 4.09 8.78
C TYR A 802 12.49 2.78 8.35
N ALA A 803 11.66 1.85 7.94
CA ALA A 803 12.02 0.46 7.65
C ALA A 803 12.52 0.25 6.21
N ARG A 804 13.33 1.17 5.68
CA ARG A 804 13.85 1.07 4.32
C ARG A 804 14.89 -0.03 4.23
N ASP A 805 14.63 -1.01 3.36
CA ASP A 805 15.56 -2.08 3.01
C ASP A 805 16.68 -1.54 2.10
N HIS A 806 17.67 -0.92 2.74
CA HIS A 806 18.89 -0.43 2.08
C HIS A 806 20.06 -0.51 3.04
N PHE A 807 21.20 -0.98 2.59
CA PHE A 807 22.39 -1.24 3.41
C PHE A 807 22.74 -0.10 4.39
N ARG A 808 22.68 1.16 3.94
CA ARG A 808 23.02 2.31 4.77
C ARG A 808 22.07 2.60 5.92
N ASN A 809 20.83 2.06 5.87
CA ASN A 809 19.80 2.34 6.88
C ASN A 809 19.84 1.37 8.06
N CYS A 810 20.65 0.30 8.01
CA CYS A 810 20.83 -0.70 9.07
C CYS A 810 19.50 -1.17 9.67
N TRP A 811 18.51 -1.42 8.78
CA TRP A 811 17.16 -1.76 9.21
C TRP A 811 17.12 -3.05 10.04
N GLU A 812 17.96 -4.02 9.72
CA GLU A 812 18.08 -5.28 10.48
C GLU A 812 18.47 -5.06 11.95
N LEU A 813 19.35 -4.09 12.23
CA LEU A 813 19.72 -3.71 13.60
C LEU A 813 18.56 -3.03 14.33
N VAL A 814 17.91 -2.09 13.66
CA VAL A 814 16.74 -1.37 14.21
C VAL A 814 15.59 -2.33 14.48
N PHE A 815 15.30 -3.23 13.53
CA PHE A 815 14.27 -4.25 13.68
C PHE A 815 14.52 -5.17 14.87
N ALA A 816 15.75 -5.66 15.02
CA ALA A 816 16.13 -6.51 16.16
C ALA A 816 15.96 -5.77 17.50
N ALA A 817 16.42 -4.51 17.57
CA ALA A 817 16.29 -3.70 18.76
C ALA A 817 14.81 -3.41 19.11
N LEU A 818 14.00 -3.03 18.13
CA LEU A 818 12.57 -2.75 18.34
C LEU A 818 11.79 -3.99 18.75
N SER A 819 12.13 -5.15 18.19
CA SER A 819 11.54 -6.44 18.57
C SER A 819 11.81 -6.77 20.06
N GLU A 820 13.03 -6.48 20.54
CA GLU A 820 13.37 -6.64 21.95
C GLU A 820 12.63 -5.63 22.85
N ILE A 821 12.48 -4.39 22.41
CA ILE A 821 11.68 -3.37 23.11
C ILE A 821 10.23 -3.80 23.23
N LYS A 822 9.63 -4.30 22.15
CA LYS A 822 8.25 -4.83 22.18
C LYS A 822 8.13 -6.02 23.15
N ARG A 823 9.11 -6.92 23.12
CA ARG A 823 9.15 -8.06 24.06
C ARG A 823 9.25 -7.65 25.53
N ARG A 824 10.00 -6.58 25.86
CA ARG A 824 10.15 -6.06 27.23
C ARG A 824 8.92 -5.34 27.73
N HIS A 825 8.33 -4.50 26.89
CA HIS A 825 7.30 -3.55 27.30
C HIS A 825 5.89 -3.93 26.89
N GLY A 826 5.71 -4.90 25.97
CA GLY A 826 4.38 -5.36 25.51
C GLY A 826 3.53 -4.19 25.01
N ASP A 827 2.33 -4.05 25.57
CA ASP A 827 1.36 -3.02 25.19
C ASP A 827 1.68 -1.61 25.73
N HIS A 828 2.73 -1.48 26.54
CA HIS A 828 3.21 -0.14 26.95
C HIS A 828 3.97 0.58 25.82
N VAL A 829 4.29 -0.12 24.72
CA VAL A 829 4.87 0.49 23.52
C VAL A 829 4.05 0.14 22.29
N ARG A 830 3.90 1.11 21.41
CA ARG A 830 3.32 1.00 20.09
C ARG A 830 4.41 1.28 19.08
N ILE A 831 4.78 0.29 18.28
CA ILE A 831 5.85 0.43 17.28
C ILE A 831 5.22 0.60 15.91
N ILE A 832 5.62 1.65 15.22
CA ILE A 832 5.17 1.99 13.86
C ILE A 832 6.39 1.96 12.94
N ALA A 833 6.28 1.22 11.86
CA ALA A 833 7.26 1.17 10.79
C ALA A 833 6.65 1.68 9.48
N ALA A 834 7.45 2.34 8.65
CA ALA A 834 7.05 2.76 7.31
C ALA A 834 8.19 2.54 6.32
N GLY A 835 7.87 2.25 5.07
CA GLY A 835 8.86 2.06 4.00
C GLY A 835 9.43 0.65 3.91
N ALA A 836 8.94 -0.31 4.69
CA ALA A 836 9.34 -1.71 4.58
C ALA A 836 8.82 -2.32 3.27
N LYS A 837 9.65 -3.17 2.64
CA LYS A 837 9.16 -4.08 1.59
C LYS A 837 8.37 -5.25 2.18
N TYR A 838 8.78 -5.68 3.36
CA TYR A 838 8.15 -6.77 4.10
C TYR A 838 8.45 -6.61 5.59
N LEU A 839 7.42 -6.72 6.41
CA LEU A 839 7.55 -6.91 7.85
C LEU A 839 6.94 -8.26 8.20
N PRO A 840 7.69 -9.12 8.95
CA PRO A 840 7.11 -10.37 9.39
C PRO A 840 5.92 -10.10 10.32
N PRO A 841 4.77 -10.78 10.15
CA PRO A 841 3.58 -10.59 11.01
C PRO A 841 3.87 -10.78 12.51
N SER A 842 4.86 -11.61 12.82
CA SER A 842 5.33 -11.85 14.20
C SER A 842 6.00 -10.67 14.87
N ALA A 843 6.30 -9.60 14.13
CA ALA A 843 6.95 -8.41 14.70
C ALA A 843 6.03 -7.61 15.64
N ASP A 844 4.71 -7.75 15.49
CA ASP A 844 3.71 -6.95 16.22
C ASP A 844 3.97 -5.44 16.07
N PHE A 845 4.36 -5.02 14.85
CA PHE A 845 4.56 -3.64 14.45
C PHE A 845 3.42 -3.21 13.54
N ILE A 846 3.06 -1.93 13.61
CA ILE A 846 2.12 -1.32 12.68
C ILE A 846 2.89 -0.93 11.42
N ASP A 847 2.62 -1.62 10.31
CA ASP A 847 3.20 -1.28 9.00
C ASP A 847 2.32 -0.28 8.28
N LEU A 848 2.84 0.92 8.04
CA LEU A 848 2.14 1.97 7.31
C LEU A 848 2.55 2.03 5.83
N GLY A 849 3.40 1.11 5.37
CA GLY A 849 3.89 1.13 3.98
C GLY A 849 4.59 2.43 3.60
N LEU A 850 4.29 2.95 2.40
CA LEU A 850 4.81 4.25 1.94
C LEU A 850 3.84 5.37 2.32
N LEU A 851 4.34 6.40 2.97
CA LEU A 851 3.57 7.57 3.37
C LEU A 851 3.96 8.80 2.55
N ASP A 852 3.00 9.69 2.32
CA ASP A 852 3.29 11.02 1.79
C ASP A 852 3.80 11.96 2.90
N TYR A 853 4.40 13.09 2.48
CA TYR A 853 5.00 14.04 3.41
C TYR A 853 3.96 14.69 4.36
N ARG A 854 2.69 14.84 3.97
CA ARG A 854 1.62 15.36 4.85
C ARG A 854 1.18 14.30 5.86
N ALA A 855 1.07 13.04 5.41
CA ALA A 855 0.78 11.91 6.29
C ALA A 855 1.92 11.69 7.29
N THR A 856 3.20 11.80 6.85
CA THR A 856 4.33 11.73 7.78
C THR A 856 4.31 12.87 8.79
N GLY A 857 3.98 14.10 8.41
CA GLY A 857 3.86 15.23 9.33
C GLY A 857 2.80 14.99 10.41
N ARG A 858 1.67 14.39 10.08
CA ARG A 858 0.64 13.97 11.07
C ARG A 858 1.16 12.86 11.97
N LEU A 859 1.71 11.80 11.40
CA LEU A 859 2.26 10.67 12.15
C LEU A 859 3.35 11.11 13.15
N TYR A 860 4.24 12.00 12.73
CA TYR A 860 5.34 12.43 13.60
C TYR A 860 4.85 13.23 14.81
N ARG A 861 3.74 13.97 14.70
CA ARG A 861 3.10 14.60 15.86
C ARG A 861 2.52 13.60 16.87
N GLU A 862 2.20 12.39 16.43
CA GLU A 862 1.71 11.31 17.30
C GLU A 862 2.83 10.41 17.82
N THR A 863 4.06 10.57 17.32
CA THR A 863 5.23 9.77 17.67
C THR A 863 5.99 10.35 18.85
N ASP A 864 6.40 9.52 19.81
CA ASP A 864 7.16 9.95 20.98
C ASP A 864 8.67 9.79 20.78
N ILE A 865 9.08 8.67 20.18
CA ILE A 865 10.48 8.32 19.97
C ILE A 865 10.67 7.98 18.48
N GLY A 866 11.67 8.57 17.84
CA GLY A 866 12.12 8.24 16.49
C GLY A 866 13.46 7.49 16.55
N VAL A 867 13.56 6.37 15.84
CA VAL A 867 14.81 5.60 15.78
C VAL A 867 15.36 5.67 14.36
N THR A 868 16.60 6.13 14.24
CA THR A 868 17.33 6.17 12.97
C THR A 868 18.75 5.67 13.16
N MET A 869 19.11 4.63 12.43
CA MET A 869 20.47 4.11 12.41
C MET A 869 20.95 4.08 10.97
N GLN A 870 22.00 4.79 10.68
CA GLN A 870 22.57 4.77 9.34
C GLN A 870 24.08 5.00 9.35
N ILE A 871 24.72 4.39 8.34
CA ILE A 871 26.19 4.44 8.17
C ILE A 871 26.63 5.48 7.14
N SER A 872 25.69 6.18 6.48
CA SER A 872 26.03 7.30 5.60
C SER A 872 26.60 8.48 6.41
N ARG A 873 27.27 9.41 5.71
CA ARG A 873 27.86 10.60 6.36
C ARG A 873 26.91 11.80 6.38
N HIS A 874 25.65 11.57 6.00
CA HIS A 874 24.54 12.50 6.09
C HIS A 874 23.38 11.82 6.82
N PRO A 875 22.75 12.44 7.85
CA PRO A 875 21.73 11.79 8.67
C PRO A 875 20.38 11.62 7.96
N SER A 876 20.26 12.00 6.68
CA SER A 876 19.00 12.13 5.95
C SER A 876 18.12 13.28 6.47
N TYR A 877 17.01 13.56 5.82
CA TYR A 877 16.03 14.58 6.25
C TYR A 877 15.10 14.07 7.36
N LEU A 878 14.89 12.76 7.45
CA LEU A 878 14.00 12.14 8.43
C LEU A 878 14.23 12.60 9.87
N PRO A 879 15.46 12.63 10.40
CA PRO A 879 15.68 13.12 11.75
C PRO A 879 15.27 14.58 11.96
N LEU A 880 15.56 15.44 10.98
CA LEU A 880 15.16 16.86 11.07
C LEU A 880 13.64 16.99 11.11
N GLU A 881 12.92 16.24 10.30
CA GLU A 881 11.44 16.22 10.24
C GLU A 881 10.83 15.72 11.54
N LEU A 882 11.40 14.65 12.12
CA LEU A 882 10.98 14.10 13.40
C LEU A 882 11.24 15.10 14.55
N MET A 883 12.45 15.66 14.63
CA MET A 883 12.79 16.68 15.62
C MET A 883 11.89 17.92 15.50
N ALA A 884 11.64 18.39 14.27
CA ALA A 884 10.73 19.49 13.99
C ALA A 884 9.30 19.25 14.48
N SER A 885 8.87 17.99 14.49
CA SER A 885 7.55 17.56 14.97
C SER A 885 7.51 17.23 16.47
N GLY A 886 8.61 17.41 17.18
CA GLY A 886 8.71 17.19 18.64
C GLY A 886 8.92 15.72 19.02
N VAL A 887 9.62 14.94 18.21
CA VAL A 887 9.95 13.54 18.48
C VAL A 887 11.33 13.45 19.14
N ALA A 888 11.47 12.63 20.16
CA ALA A 888 12.77 12.34 20.79
C ALA A 888 13.56 11.36 19.92
N MET A 889 14.78 11.71 19.55
CA MET A 889 15.60 10.91 18.65
C MET A 889 16.50 9.92 19.37
N VAL A 890 16.55 8.68 18.87
CA VAL A 890 17.63 7.71 19.09
C VAL A 890 18.41 7.61 17.78
N ALA A 891 19.69 7.98 17.81
CA ALA A 891 20.51 8.15 16.60
C ALA A 891 21.93 7.62 16.83
N PRO A 892 22.71 7.31 15.75
CA PRO A 892 24.07 6.84 15.90
C PRO A 892 24.99 7.95 16.44
N ASP A 893 25.90 7.58 17.33
CA ASP A 893 26.98 8.45 17.77
C ASP A 893 28.03 8.55 16.68
N SER A 894 28.06 9.69 15.98
CA SER A 894 28.93 9.92 14.84
C SER A 894 29.33 11.39 14.76
N ASP A 895 30.61 11.63 14.55
CA ASP A 895 31.13 12.99 14.35
C ASP A 895 30.57 13.67 13.12
N TRP A 896 30.16 12.90 12.10
CA TRP A 896 29.50 13.40 10.89
C TRP A 896 28.13 14.03 11.13
N PHE A 897 27.49 13.71 12.28
CA PHE A 897 26.15 14.16 12.62
C PHE A 897 26.15 15.20 13.76
N ARG A 898 27.31 15.62 14.25
CA ARG A 898 27.45 16.59 15.36
C ARG A 898 26.84 17.96 15.07
N TRP A 899 26.69 18.30 13.79
CA TRP A 899 25.99 19.52 13.38
C TRP A 899 24.47 19.47 13.70
N LEU A 900 23.88 18.27 13.87
CA LEU A 900 22.46 18.05 14.15
C LEU A 900 22.25 17.44 15.54
N PHE A 901 22.97 16.37 15.87
CA PHE A 901 22.76 15.64 17.12
C PHE A 901 23.79 16.04 18.18
N HIS A 902 23.27 16.57 19.29
CA HIS A 902 24.03 16.87 20.49
C HIS A 902 23.72 15.80 21.55
N PRO A 903 24.66 14.90 21.88
CA PRO A 903 24.45 13.77 22.77
C PRO A 903 23.82 14.17 24.12
N ASP A 904 22.76 13.45 24.50
CA ASP A 904 22.01 13.66 25.73
C ASP A 904 21.36 15.05 25.92
N GLU A 905 21.47 15.94 24.95
CA GLU A 905 20.83 17.24 24.91
C GLU A 905 19.58 17.21 24.01
N ASN A 906 19.75 17.01 22.68
CA ASN A 906 18.67 16.97 21.69
C ASN A 906 18.46 15.61 21.03
N ALA A 907 19.33 14.63 21.33
CA ALA A 907 19.21 13.24 20.88
C ALA A 907 19.88 12.30 21.88
N ARG A 908 19.34 11.09 22.02
CA ARG A 908 20.04 9.97 22.67
C ARG A 908 20.91 9.28 21.61
N THR A 909 22.22 9.58 21.61
CA THR A 909 23.12 8.94 20.67
C THR A 909 23.63 7.60 21.19
N THR A 910 23.80 6.61 20.29
CA THR A 910 24.22 5.25 20.64
C THR A 910 25.33 4.76 19.73
N MET A 911 26.13 3.85 20.20
CA MET A 911 26.97 3.04 19.32
C MET A 911 26.08 2.21 18.40
N MET A 912 26.57 1.89 17.21
CA MET A 912 25.87 1.01 16.25
C MET A 912 25.98 -0.45 16.67
N THR A 913 25.59 -0.77 17.92
CA THR A 913 25.55 -2.12 18.49
C THR A 913 24.16 -2.42 19.01
N TYR A 914 23.76 -3.70 18.93
CA TYR A 914 22.43 -4.13 19.37
C TYR A 914 22.10 -3.69 20.79
N ASP A 915 23.01 -3.97 21.75
CA ASP A 915 22.76 -3.70 23.17
C ASP A 915 22.63 -2.21 23.47
N ASP A 916 23.43 -1.35 22.82
CA ASP A 916 23.39 0.10 23.09
C ASP A 916 22.17 0.76 22.42
N VAL A 917 21.78 0.29 21.23
CA VAL A 917 20.54 0.77 20.57
C VAL A 917 19.31 0.38 21.41
N VAL A 918 19.25 -0.87 21.90
CA VAL A 918 18.20 -1.31 22.82
C VAL A 918 18.19 -0.46 24.09
N ALA A 919 19.35 -0.25 24.71
CA ALA A 919 19.46 0.57 25.93
C ALA A 919 19.02 2.02 25.70
N GLY A 920 19.38 2.62 24.57
CA GLY A 920 18.99 3.98 24.22
C GLY A 920 17.49 4.15 24.01
N ILE A 921 16.83 3.18 23.38
CA ILE A 921 15.37 3.18 23.21
C ILE A 921 14.70 2.93 24.57
N ASP A 922 15.17 1.94 25.32
CA ASP A 922 14.63 1.54 26.63
C ASP A 922 14.66 2.70 27.61
N GLU A 923 15.77 3.44 27.66
CA GLU A 923 15.92 4.64 28.48
C GLU A 923 14.84 5.69 28.19
N LEU A 924 14.58 5.98 26.89
CA LEU A 924 13.56 6.95 26.50
C LEU A 924 12.13 6.43 26.68
N VAL A 925 11.91 5.14 26.66
CA VAL A 925 10.60 4.53 27.00
C VAL A 925 10.31 4.74 28.48
N LEU A 926 11.27 4.47 29.35
CA LEU A 926 11.11 4.49 30.80
C LEU A 926 11.18 5.90 31.40
N ASP A 927 12.02 6.78 30.85
CA ASP A 927 12.21 8.14 31.38
C ASP A 927 11.44 9.20 30.57
N ALA A 928 10.18 9.41 30.95
CA ALA A 928 9.32 10.42 30.33
C ALA A 928 9.85 11.85 30.44
N GLN A 929 10.59 12.15 31.50
CA GLN A 929 11.15 13.49 31.72
C GLN A 929 12.32 13.73 30.75
N LYS A 930 13.25 12.78 30.63
CA LYS A 930 14.37 12.85 29.70
C LYS A 930 13.84 12.90 28.27
N ARG A 931 12.85 12.06 27.93
CA ARG A 931 12.19 12.06 26.61
C ARG A 931 11.63 13.44 26.26
N ARG A 932 10.85 14.06 27.15
CA ARG A 932 10.27 15.40 26.94
C ARG A 932 11.36 16.49 26.82
N ALA A 933 12.44 16.39 27.58
CA ALA A 933 13.56 17.33 27.49
C ALA A 933 14.23 17.25 26.10
N ILE A 934 14.52 16.05 25.60
CA ILE A 934 15.08 15.82 24.25
C ILE A 934 14.12 16.32 23.17
N GLN A 935 12.82 16.07 23.29
CA GLN A 935 11.80 16.56 22.37
C GLN A 935 11.84 18.10 22.24
N ALA A 936 11.86 18.79 23.37
CA ALA A 936 11.90 20.25 23.40
C ALA A 936 13.22 20.81 22.83
N ALA A 937 14.35 20.22 23.19
CA ALA A 937 15.65 20.60 22.67
C ALA A 937 15.77 20.32 21.16
N GLY A 938 15.19 19.21 20.68
CA GLY A 938 15.12 18.90 19.25
C GLY A 938 14.38 19.96 18.45
N VAL A 939 13.20 20.38 18.92
CA VAL A 939 12.43 21.47 18.28
C VAL A 939 13.25 22.77 18.27
N ALA A 940 13.87 23.12 19.41
CA ALA A 940 14.68 24.33 19.53
C ALA A 940 15.88 24.32 18.56
N THR A 941 16.53 23.18 18.36
CA THR A 941 17.62 23.01 17.37
C THR A 941 17.11 23.31 15.95
N ILE A 942 15.97 22.74 15.58
CA ILE A 942 15.38 22.96 14.26
C ILE A 942 14.98 24.42 14.08
N ASP A 943 14.33 25.03 15.05
CA ASP A 943 13.89 26.43 14.98
C ASP A 943 15.08 27.40 14.86
N ALA A 944 16.20 27.08 15.48
CA ALA A 944 17.39 27.93 15.45
C ALA A 944 18.18 27.88 14.14
N ALA A 945 18.25 26.71 13.45
CA ALA A 945 19.19 26.52 12.35
C ALA A 945 18.59 25.83 11.11
N HIS A 946 17.41 25.24 11.19
CA HIS A 946 16.89 24.35 10.15
C HIS A 946 15.42 24.64 9.76
N SER A 947 14.97 25.89 9.93
CA SER A 947 13.56 26.25 9.75
C SER A 947 13.27 27.04 8.47
N ASP A 948 14.29 27.49 7.75
CA ASP A 948 14.14 28.37 6.57
C ASP A 948 14.98 27.87 5.38
N TRP A 949 14.30 27.25 4.42
CA TRP A 949 14.93 26.79 3.19
C TRP A 949 15.40 27.93 2.27
N ASP A 950 14.64 29.04 2.22
CA ASP A 950 15.00 30.15 1.35
C ASP A 950 16.30 30.79 1.83
N ALA A 951 16.42 31.05 3.13
CA ALA A 951 17.65 31.55 3.71
C ALA A 951 18.84 30.57 3.54
N ALA A 952 18.60 29.25 3.69
CA ALA A 952 19.64 28.25 3.51
C ALA A 952 20.23 28.23 2.09
N LEU A 953 19.45 28.58 1.08
CA LEU A 953 19.81 28.51 -0.34
C LEU A 953 20.19 29.87 -0.97
N ASP A 954 20.12 30.99 -0.25
CA ASP A 954 20.29 32.34 -0.79
C ASP A 954 21.60 32.55 -1.56
N HIS A 955 22.70 31.99 -1.09
CA HIS A 955 24.02 32.14 -1.69
C HIS A 955 24.25 31.30 -2.95
N LEU A 956 23.37 30.31 -3.24
CA LEU A 956 23.63 29.35 -4.31
C LEU A 956 23.63 30.00 -5.70
N TYR A 957 22.80 31.02 -5.96
CA TYR A 957 22.80 31.68 -7.26
C TYR A 957 24.13 32.42 -7.50
N ASP A 958 24.68 33.10 -6.49
CA ASP A 958 25.98 33.77 -6.59
C ASP A 958 27.11 32.77 -6.82
N TYR A 959 27.04 31.60 -6.14
CA TYR A 959 27.99 30.52 -6.36
C TYR A 959 27.92 29.95 -7.78
N LEU A 960 26.71 29.77 -8.35
CA LEU A 960 26.56 29.35 -9.75
C LEU A 960 27.15 30.38 -10.72
N CYS A 961 27.01 31.67 -10.38
CA CYS A 961 27.53 32.78 -11.18
C CYS A 961 29.05 32.91 -11.11
N ASP A 962 29.69 32.61 -9.97
CA ASP A 962 31.17 32.73 -9.78
C ASP A 962 31.69 31.67 -8.79
N PRO A 963 31.80 30.41 -9.22
CA PRO A 963 32.15 29.30 -8.32
C PRO A 963 33.51 29.46 -7.63
N GLU A 964 34.48 30.10 -8.28
CA GLU A 964 35.84 30.28 -7.74
C GLU A 964 35.88 31.35 -6.63
N ALA A 965 35.12 32.43 -6.79
CA ALA A 965 35.06 33.54 -5.83
C ALA A 965 34.15 33.21 -4.62
N GLU A 966 33.07 32.48 -4.84
CA GLU A 966 32.06 32.17 -3.83
C GLU A 966 32.26 30.81 -3.16
N ALA A 967 33.31 30.06 -3.53
CA ALA A 967 33.65 28.80 -2.89
C ALA A 967 34.01 28.99 -1.40
N ILE A 968 33.53 28.09 -0.57
CA ILE A 968 33.85 28.05 0.86
C ILE A 968 35.15 27.26 1.06
N PRO A 969 36.22 27.83 1.66
CA PRO A 969 37.42 27.05 1.98
C PRO A 969 37.13 25.96 3.01
N SER A 970 37.57 24.72 2.76
CA SER A 970 37.48 23.66 3.76
C SER A 970 38.44 23.94 4.93
N THR A 971 37.93 23.74 6.15
CA THR A 971 38.72 23.80 7.39
C THR A 971 39.29 22.44 7.78
N ALA A 972 38.89 21.37 7.11
CA ALA A 972 39.31 20.01 7.41
C ALA A 972 40.78 19.77 6.95
N PRO A 973 41.61 19.08 7.74
CA PRO A 973 42.93 18.66 7.31
C PRO A 973 42.83 17.65 6.14
N ARG A 974 43.68 17.79 5.12
CA ARG A 974 43.71 16.91 3.91
C ARG A 974 43.99 15.42 4.19
N THR A 975 43.75 14.92 5.35
CA THR A 975 44.08 13.58 5.83
C THR A 975 42.91 12.62 5.88
N ILE A 976 41.83 12.92 5.22
CA ILE A 976 40.69 12.00 5.14
C ILE A 976 40.64 11.39 3.72
N ALA A 977 41.70 10.69 3.35
CA ALA A 977 41.56 9.54 2.45
C ALA A 977 41.37 8.30 3.35
N PRO A 978 40.47 7.36 3.02
CA PRO A 978 40.19 6.18 3.82
C PRO A 978 41.41 5.32 4.03
#